data_5ea786b5ade1dba401f373599455fe0c
#
_entry.id   5ea786b5ade1dba401f373599455fe0c
#
_cell.length_a   1.000
_cell.length_b   1.000
_cell.length_c   1.000
_cell.angle_alpha   90.00
_cell.angle_beta   90.00
_cell.angle_gamma   90.00
#
_symmetry.space_group_name_H-M   'P 1'
#
loop_
_entity.id
_entity.type
_entity.pdbx_description
1 polymer ?
#
loop_
_entity_poly.entity_id
_entity_poly.type
_entity_poly.pdbx_seq_one_letter_code
_entity_poly.pdbx_strand_id
1 'polypeptide(L)'
;MFARFAAFARQQPDHPAVIEAGRTWSYGDLYRLALRVAACIEQDAPSPIAVLLPMGAPLAAVFLGALAVGRPYVPLDPAFPPERNRLILEQAGAGCLISDAAGQALMASTPGMPPLVDFNALDECLPSGLAGCAESIAYIIYTSGSTGQPKGVYQDQRGLLHDVYQYSHAIHLHPGDRLTWLYSPSVNGAIRDIYAALLNGATLVSINIRDVGLGGLGRRVAQCGITVFHAIPALLRAFLQSGPKPENLVSVRLAYVAGDRFFSSDVDMFYEHFPHRCLIYNGIGSTECATLYRHWFLGVDRQFDSAVVPAGYPVQERETRLLDTKGQAVARGEVGEVEVCSPFVARGYWRNPELSRQAFREDPERPAWRRFMTGDLARERADGLLEFVGRKDAQVKIRGHRVEPGAVEAELRSLPGVEDAAVVLTGTAVAPELSAWLCGNKMTQESLRELLQGRLPAASIPANFHWLERIPRLPNFKTDLAALKRLLPKTSPLEEPEHPGDALHGDDSSLEIRHSLAACWNEALQRQGFIDPIVSFADQGGDSLAAMSLLVLLEKTLARSLEVGLVHGKQTFEGLVQALMVPDMPRTRLYVVVRPGSSSFPWLAGFSASLPKSIQVQIVPLPLVYEEAVSASFIQTLGATVAAYIKKQPAAGPVHLLGLSFGARIAFDAACQLVAAGVAVGALIAGDMGPAFYQKSWPARLQKRGWQMMQIMTGRERLQLKKKAVAVLRLLSPSMLKKLSAGGQKFSGSENVPDQKNMLMDALVIHHARNWQPGYFPGTVTVLVATKELHRGGVPDDLGWGPYAGGLACIGVPCEHTELLGEATAIAVTQHILGAMKYKP
;
A
#
# COMPACT_ATOMS: atom_id res chain seq x y z
N MET A 1 9.99 -24.50 3.96
CA MET A 1 9.37 -23.30 3.42
C MET A 1 9.97 -22.94 2.06
N PHE A 2 11.23 -22.49 2.02
CA PHE A 2 11.86 -22.00 0.79
C PHE A 2 11.88 -23.03 -0.37
N ALA A 3 12.14 -24.31 -0.10
CA ALA A 3 12.13 -25.38 -1.12
C ALA A 3 10.78 -25.49 -1.86
N ARG A 4 9.66 -25.26 -1.16
CA ARG A 4 8.31 -25.29 -1.77
C ARG A 4 8.11 -24.09 -2.69
N PHE A 5 8.50 -22.89 -2.27
CA PHE A 5 8.50 -21.69 -3.11
C PHE A 5 9.38 -21.89 -4.36
N ALA A 6 10.62 -22.37 -4.16
CA ALA A 6 11.56 -22.65 -5.24
C ALA A 6 11.04 -23.68 -6.25
N ALA A 7 10.19 -24.62 -5.82
CA ALA A 7 9.55 -25.57 -6.72
C ALA A 7 8.59 -24.88 -7.70
N PHE A 8 7.74 -23.97 -7.22
CA PHE A 8 6.87 -23.14 -8.06
C PHE A 8 7.67 -22.21 -8.98
N ALA A 9 8.72 -21.57 -8.45
CA ALA A 9 9.57 -20.69 -9.25
C ALA A 9 10.28 -21.43 -10.42
N ARG A 10 10.61 -22.70 -10.24
CA ARG A 10 11.18 -23.55 -11.30
C ARG A 10 10.14 -24.06 -12.29
N GLN A 11 8.96 -24.43 -11.79
CA GLN A 11 7.88 -24.98 -12.64
C GLN A 11 7.18 -23.90 -13.45
N GLN A 12 7.00 -22.72 -12.88
CA GLN A 12 6.26 -21.62 -13.47
C GLN A 12 7.01 -20.28 -13.27
N PRO A 13 8.22 -20.12 -13.83
CA PRO A 13 9.06 -18.94 -13.57
C PRO A 13 8.41 -17.61 -14.00
N ASP A 14 7.59 -17.63 -15.04
CA ASP A 14 6.94 -16.44 -15.58
C ASP A 14 5.58 -16.13 -14.93
N HIS A 15 5.07 -17.05 -14.07
CA HIS A 15 3.81 -16.79 -13.37
C HIS A 15 3.94 -15.59 -12.40
N PRO A 16 2.95 -14.67 -12.35
CA PRO A 16 2.97 -13.56 -11.43
C PRO A 16 3.05 -14.01 -9.96
N ALA A 17 4.08 -13.59 -9.26
CA ALA A 17 4.24 -13.84 -7.81
C ALA A 17 3.74 -12.65 -7.00
N VAL A 18 4.16 -11.42 -7.36
CA VAL A 18 3.76 -10.18 -6.67
C VAL A 18 3.38 -9.13 -7.70
N ILE A 19 2.22 -8.51 -7.50
CA ILE A 19 1.76 -7.35 -8.27
C ILE A 19 1.78 -6.12 -7.35
N GLU A 20 2.46 -5.07 -7.78
CA GLU A 20 2.55 -3.77 -7.11
C GLU A 20 1.97 -2.67 -8.01
N ALA A 21 1.98 -1.41 -7.56
CA ALA A 21 1.62 -0.28 -8.40
C ALA A 21 2.57 -0.17 -9.59
N GLY A 22 2.07 -0.50 -10.79
CA GLY A 22 2.82 -0.38 -12.04
C GLY A 22 3.84 -1.47 -12.33
N ARG A 23 4.03 -2.49 -11.47
CA ARG A 23 5.00 -3.57 -11.69
C ARG A 23 4.45 -4.94 -11.31
N THR A 24 4.74 -5.91 -12.15
CA THR A 24 4.49 -7.34 -11.87
C THR A 24 5.83 -8.06 -11.77
N TRP A 25 6.04 -8.75 -10.67
CA TRP A 25 7.18 -9.62 -10.44
C TRP A 25 6.78 -11.06 -10.64
N SER A 26 7.53 -11.78 -11.45
CA SER A 26 7.31 -13.21 -11.64
C SER A 26 7.89 -14.03 -10.48
N TYR A 27 7.51 -15.31 -10.41
CA TYR A 27 8.11 -16.26 -9.47
C TYR A 27 9.61 -16.40 -9.69
N GLY A 28 10.07 -16.39 -10.96
CA GLY A 28 11.48 -16.43 -11.31
C GLY A 28 12.24 -15.18 -10.86
N ASP A 29 11.64 -13.98 -11.02
CA ASP A 29 12.24 -12.73 -10.55
C ASP A 29 12.39 -12.73 -9.02
N LEU A 30 11.30 -13.08 -8.32
CA LEU A 30 11.29 -13.12 -6.87
C LEU A 30 12.27 -14.17 -6.31
N TYR A 31 12.39 -15.30 -6.99
CA TYR A 31 13.35 -16.36 -6.63
C TYR A 31 14.80 -15.87 -6.75
N ARG A 32 15.17 -15.23 -7.87
CA ARG A 32 16.50 -14.65 -8.04
C ARG A 32 16.81 -13.61 -6.97
N LEU A 33 15.83 -12.75 -6.68
CA LEU A 33 15.98 -11.72 -5.66
C LEU A 33 16.17 -12.32 -4.26
N ALA A 34 15.40 -13.34 -3.91
CA ALA A 34 15.52 -14.06 -2.64
C ALA A 34 16.89 -14.77 -2.50
N LEU A 35 17.45 -15.30 -3.58
CA LEU A 35 18.80 -15.90 -3.56
C LEU A 35 19.89 -14.84 -3.37
N ARG A 36 19.77 -13.67 -3.98
CA ARG A 36 20.72 -12.55 -3.75
C ARG A 36 20.71 -12.12 -2.29
N VAL A 37 19.52 -11.99 -1.70
CA VAL A 37 19.39 -11.72 -0.25
C VAL A 37 20.04 -12.84 0.55
N ALA A 38 19.74 -14.10 0.26
CA ALA A 38 20.32 -15.26 0.95
C ALA A 38 21.83 -15.23 0.93
N ALA A 39 22.46 -14.96 -0.22
CA ALA A 39 23.90 -14.85 -0.37
C ALA A 39 24.51 -13.73 0.48
N CYS A 40 23.83 -12.57 0.53
CA CYS A 40 24.27 -11.44 1.32
C CYS A 40 24.29 -11.74 2.83
N ILE A 41 23.28 -12.46 3.33
CA ILE A 41 23.10 -12.69 4.77
C ILE A 41 23.68 -14.03 5.27
N GLU A 42 24.14 -14.91 4.38
CA GLU A 42 24.62 -16.26 4.73
C GLU A 42 25.89 -16.21 5.61
N GLN A 43 26.77 -15.24 5.35
CA GLN A 43 28.11 -15.17 5.96
C GLN A 43 28.15 -14.54 7.36
N ASP A 44 27.05 -13.93 7.81
CA ASP A 44 26.98 -13.27 9.12
C ASP A 44 26.67 -14.26 10.25
N ALA A 45 26.93 -13.83 11.49
CA ALA A 45 26.56 -14.57 12.70
C ALA A 45 25.05 -14.90 12.72
N PRO A 46 24.59 -15.94 13.47
CA PRO A 46 23.19 -16.40 13.49
C PRO A 46 22.20 -15.40 14.12
N SER A 47 22.50 -14.12 14.12
CA SER A 47 21.64 -13.05 14.64
C SER A 47 20.42 -12.79 13.74
N PRO A 48 19.32 -12.29 14.29
CA PRO A 48 18.17 -11.89 13.52
C PRO A 48 18.49 -10.80 12.48
N ILE A 49 17.74 -10.78 11.39
CA ILE A 49 17.83 -9.77 10.33
C ILE A 49 16.65 -8.83 10.48
N ALA A 50 16.91 -7.56 10.72
CA ALA A 50 15.86 -6.55 10.68
C ALA A 50 15.57 -6.11 9.24
N VAL A 51 14.32 -5.83 8.94
CA VAL A 51 13.88 -5.46 7.60
C VAL A 51 12.98 -4.23 7.67
N LEU A 52 13.41 -3.14 7.04
CA LEU A 52 12.66 -1.90 6.93
C LEU A 52 12.48 -1.53 5.46
N LEU A 53 11.50 -2.13 4.84
CA LEU A 53 11.15 -1.97 3.43
C LEU A 53 9.64 -1.75 3.29
N PRO A 54 9.17 -1.02 2.26
CA PRO A 54 7.75 -0.94 1.94
C PRO A 54 7.19 -2.32 1.56
N MET A 55 5.87 -2.47 1.68
CA MET A 55 5.17 -3.67 1.22
C MET A 55 5.39 -3.89 -0.27
N GLY A 56 5.90 -5.07 -0.64
CA GLY A 56 6.17 -5.41 -2.03
C GLY A 56 7.11 -6.60 -2.20
N ALA A 57 7.51 -6.86 -3.44
CA ALA A 57 8.40 -7.96 -3.77
C ALA A 57 9.78 -7.87 -3.08
N PRO A 58 10.41 -6.69 -2.92
CA PRO A 58 11.65 -6.57 -2.14
C PRO A 58 11.52 -7.13 -0.73
N LEU A 59 10.47 -6.75 0.00
CA LEU A 59 10.22 -7.24 1.35
C LEU A 59 9.98 -8.76 1.38
N ALA A 60 9.15 -9.27 0.46
CA ALA A 60 8.89 -10.70 0.34
C ALA A 60 10.17 -11.50 0.01
N ALA A 61 11.06 -10.94 -0.83
CA ALA A 61 12.34 -11.54 -1.16
C ALA A 61 13.27 -11.65 0.05
N VAL A 62 13.31 -10.61 0.92
CA VAL A 62 14.09 -10.67 2.16
C VAL A 62 13.56 -11.76 3.09
N PHE A 63 12.25 -11.88 3.24
CA PHE A 63 11.64 -12.93 4.06
C PHE A 63 11.97 -14.33 3.52
N LEU A 64 11.85 -14.54 2.22
CA LEU A 64 12.18 -15.82 1.57
C LEU A 64 13.68 -16.15 1.66
N GLY A 65 14.57 -15.16 1.45
CA GLY A 65 16.01 -15.31 1.57
C GLY A 65 16.43 -15.67 2.98
N ALA A 66 15.85 -15.04 3.99
CA ALA A 66 16.09 -15.35 5.39
C ALA A 66 15.69 -16.80 5.74
N LEU A 67 14.50 -17.24 5.27
CA LEU A 67 14.06 -18.63 5.45
C LEU A 67 14.99 -19.63 4.75
N ALA A 68 15.55 -19.26 3.59
CA ALA A 68 16.44 -20.12 2.81
C ALA A 68 17.71 -20.47 3.57
N VAL A 69 18.30 -19.51 4.29
CA VAL A 69 19.51 -19.70 5.09
C VAL A 69 19.25 -20.01 6.56
N GLY A 70 17.96 -20.07 6.96
CA GLY A 70 17.56 -20.42 8.33
C GLY A 70 17.78 -19.30 9.36
N ARG A 71 17.86 -18.03 8.94
CA ARG A 71 17.97 -16.87 9.83
C ARG A 71 16.60 -16.25 10.12
N PRO A 72 16.29 -15.92 11.38
CA PRO A 72 15.04 -15.24 11.69
C PRO A 72 15.04 -13.80 11.17
N TYR A 73 13.91 -13.34 10.63
CA TYR A 73 13.72 -11.94 10.28
C TYR A 73 12.81 -11.21 11.27
N VAL A 74 13.03 -9.90 11.41
CA VAL A 74 12.27 -8.97 12.26
C VAL A 74 11.69 -7.90 11.34
N PRO A 75 10.39 -7.97 11.00
CA PRO A 75 9.78 -6.93 10.19
C PRO A 75 9.58 -5.66 11.00
N LEU A 76 10.08 -4.55 10.49
CA LEU A 76 9.84 -3.19 10.98
C LEU A 76 8.79 -2.50 10.12
N ASP A 77 8.06 -1.56 10.68
CA ASP A 77 7.05 -0.79 9.95
C ASP A 77 7.58 0.64 9.71
N PRO A 78 7.68 1.10 8.46
CA PRO A 78 8.03 2.49 8.17
C PRO A 78 7.03 3.51 8.74
N ALA A 79 5.80 3.09 9.05
CA ALA A 79 4.79 3.94 9.67
C ALA A 79 4.95 4.07 11.20
N PHE A 80 5.81 3.28 11.82
CA PHE A 80 6.11 3.42 13.25
C PHE A 80 7.07 4.57 13.50
N PRO A 81 6.99 5.22 14.68
CA PRO A 81 8.00 6.17 15.10
C PRO A 81 9.41 5.55 15.04
N PRO A 82 10.45 6.29 14.58
CA PRO A 82 11.84 5.78 14.50
C PRO A 82 12.33 5.20 15.83
N GLU A 83 11.98 5.83 16.95
CA GLU A 83 12.35 5.37 18.28
C GLU A 83 11.76 4.00 18.62
N ARG A 84 10.53 3.71 18.19
CA ARG A 84 9.93 2.38 18.37
C ARG A 84 10.67 1.33 17.53
N ASN A 85 11.02 1.65 16.30
CA ASN A 85 11.81 0.76 15.45
C ASN A 85 13.21 0.53 16.08
N ARG A 86 13.82 1.56 16.67
CA ARG A 86 15.08 1.44 17.41
C ARG A 86 14.97 0.47 18.58
N LEU A 87 13.95 0.61 19.41
CA LEU A 87 13.72 -0.29 20.55
C LEU A 87 13.54 -1.75 20.09
N ILE A 88 12.82 -1.97 18.99
CA ILE A 88 12.65 -3.31 18.41
C ILE A 88 14.00 -3.88 17.95
N LEU A 89 14.83 -3.08 17.26
CA LEU A 89 16.16 -3.47 16.79
C LEU A 89 17.07 -3.89 17.94
N GLU A 90 17.08 -3.08 19.00
CA GLU A 90 17.89 -3.32 20.19
C GLU A 90 17.46 -4.61 20.92
N GLN A 91 16.15 -4.77 21.19
CA GLN A 91 15.61 -5.95 21.84
C GLN A 91 15.78 -7.23 21.01
N ALA A 92 15.63 -7.12 19.70
CA ALA A 92 15.88 -8.24 18.79
C ALA A 92 17.36 -8.64 18.76
N GLY A 93 18.25 -7.68 18.97
CA GLY A 93 19.69 -7.86 18.76
C GLY A 93 19.97 -8.23 17.33
N ALA A 94 19.37 -7.46 16.42
CA ALA A 94 19.54 -7.67 15.00
C ALA A 94 21.00 -7.48 14.58
N GLY A 95 21.52 -8.41 13.78
CA GLY A 95 22.90 -8.35 13.28
C GLY A 95 23.08 -7.39 12.11
N CYS A 96 22.00 -7.16 11.34
CA CYS A 96 21.96 -6.16 10.27
C CYS A 96 20.55 -5.63 10.07
N LEU A 97 20.45 -4.48 9.39
CA LEU A 97 19.21 -3.88 8.91
C LEU A 97 19.24 -3.86 7.38
N ILE A 98 18.32 -4.57 6.75
CA ILE A 98 18.10 -4.48 5.29
C ILE A 98 17.05 -3.40 5.03
N SER A 99 17.40 -2.40 4.21
CA SER A 99 16.56 -1.27 3.93
C SER A 99 16.83 -0.68 2.53
N ASP A 100 15.93 0.17 2.07
CA ASP A 100 16.13 1.03 0.91
C ASP A 100 16.53 2.46 1.35
N ALA A 101 16.74 3.36 0.39
CA ALA A 101 17.13 4.73 0.66
C ALA A 101 16.12 5.48 1.55
N ALA A 102 14.82 5.21 1.41
CA ALA A 102 13.77 5.85 2.20
C ALA A 102 13.82 5.37 3.67
N GLY A 103 13.95 4.06 3.90
CA GLY A 103 14.09 3.52 5.25
C GLY A 103 15.41 3.92 5.91
N GLN A 104 16.49 4.02 5.13
CA GLN A 104 17.78 4.57 5.61
C GLN A 104 17.63 6.01 6.08
N ALA A 105 16.97 6.87 5.29
CA ALA A 105 16.72 8.26 5.66
C ALA A 105 15.84 8.37 6.93
N LEU A 106 14.81 7.50 7.07
CA LEU A 106 13.96 7.45 8.26
C LEU A 106 14.75 7.16 9.53
N MET A 107 15.81 6.34 9.45
CA MET A 107 16.61 5.90 10.59
C MET A 107 17.93 6.65 10.74
N ALA A 108 18.25 7.61 9.86
CA ALA A 108 19.56 8.26 9.76
C ALA A 108 20.01 8.97 11.05
N SER A 109 19.07 9.52 11.84
CA SER A 109 19.35 10.20 13.12
C SER A 109 19.25 9.28 14.35
N THR A 110 19.05 7.98 14.14
CA THR A 110 18.82 7.01 15.23
C THR A 110 20.15 6.40 15.69
N PRO A 111 20.55 6.58 16.95
CA PRO A 111 21.82 6.02 17.45
C PRO A 111 21.73 4.51 17.64
N GLY A 112 22.90 3.83 17.60
CA GLY A 112 23.00 2.40 17.91
C GLY A 112 22.46 1.46 16.85
N MET A 113 22.41 1.89 15.59
CA MET A 113 21.93 1.08 14.47
C MET A 113 22.87 -0.11 14.17
N PRO A 114 22.34 -1.29 13.86
CA PRO A 114 23.15 -2.38 13.34
C PRO A 114 23.70 -2.04 11.94
N PRO A 115 24.68 -2.80 11.42
CA PRO A 115 25.16 -2.65 10.06
C PRO A 115 24.01 -2.58 9.05
N LEU A 116 24.08 -1.59 8.17
CA LEU A 116 23.07 -1.32 7.16
C LEU A 116 23.42 -2.06 5.86
N VAL A 117 22.45 -2.76 5.30
CA VAL A 117 22.51 -3.39 3.99
C VAL A 117 21.53 -2.67 3.07
N ASP A 118 22.04 -2.02 2.04
CA ASP A 118 21.18 -1.41 1.01
C ASP A 118 20.61 -2.51 0.10
N PHE A 119 19.30 -2.67 0.13
CA PHE A 119 18.62 -3.66 -0.69
C PHE A 119 18.88 -3.46 -2.19
N ASN A 120 19.02 -2.22 -2.65
CA ASN A 120 19.23 -1.91 -4.06
C ASN A 120 20.69 -2.15 -4.52
N ALA A 121 21.61 -2.25 -3.57
CA ALA A 121 23.04 -2.50 -3.84
C ALA A 121 23.45 -3.97 -3.65
N LEU A 122 22.49 -4.90 -3.49
CA LEU A 122 22.78 -6.32 -3.36
C LEU A 122 23.46 -6.88 -4.61
N ASP A 123 24.58 -7.61 -4.41
CA ASP A 123 25.32 -8.24 -5.49
C ASP A 123 24.55 -9.38 -6.17
N GLU A 124 24.91 -9.68 -7.41
CA GLU A 124 24.37 -10.83 -8.16
C GLU A 124 25.09 -12.14 -7.79
N CYS A 125 25.15 -12.42 -6.49
CA CYS A 125 25.75 -13.64 -5.97
C CYS A 125 24.70 -14.69 -5.63
N LEU A 126 25.12 -15.96 -5.63
CA LEU A 126 24.30 -17.06 -5.14
C LEU A 126 24.82 -17.52 -3.78
N PRO A 127 23.94 -17.98 -2.87
CA PRO A 127 24.37 -18.51 -1.58
C PRO A 127 25.17 -19.80 -1.77
N SER A 128 26.12 -20.06 -0.87
CA SER A 128 26.94 -21.26 -0.87
C SER A 128 26.14 -22.49 -0.45
N GLY A 129 25.06 -22.31 0.32
CA GLY A 129 24.15 -23.35 0.76
C GLY A 129 22.80 -22.82 1.23
N LEU A 130 21.82 -23.70 1.31
CA LEU A 130 20.49 -23.40 1.84
C LEU A 130 20.28 -24.19 3.13
N ALA A 131 20.56 -23.58 4.27
CA ALA A 131 20.60 -24.22 5.58
C ALA A 131 19.25 -24.20 6.32
N GLY A 132 18.23 -23.54 5.79
CA GLY A 132 16.93 -23.42 6.42
C GLY A 132 16.19 -24.75 6.56
N CYS A 133 15.81 -25.12 7.77
CA CYS A 133 15.11 -26.37 8.11
C CYS A 133 13.80 -26.05 8.87
N ALA A 134 13.04 -27.09 9.20
CA ALA A 134 11.75 -26.96 9.90
C ALA A 134 11.88 -26.33 11.29
N GLU A 135 12.97 -26.59 11.97
CA GLU A 135 13.29 -26.12 13.33
C GLU A 135 13.92 -24.73 13.34
N SER A 136 14.38 -24.23 12.19
CA SER A 136 14.92 -22.86 12.07
C SER A 136 13.84 -21.85 12.44
N ILE A 137 14.20 -20.83 13.23
CA ILE A 137 13.28 -19.73 13.55
C ILE A 137 13.00 -18.98 12.26
N ALA A 138 11.71 -18.78 11.98
CA ALA A 138 11.26 -18.06 10.79
C ALA A 138 11.28 -16.55 11.02
N TYR A 139 10.56 -16.09 12.05
CA TYR A 139 10.36 -14.68 12.33
C TYR A 139 10.31 -14.35 13.82
N ILE A 140 10.49 -13.06 14.11
CA ILE A 140 10.24 -12.45 15.41
C ILE A 140 9.33 -11.25 15.18
N ILE A 141 8.06 -11.35 15.57
CA ILE A 141 7.08 -10.26 15.46
C ILE A 141 6.88 -9.59 16.80
N TYR A 142 7.07 -8.27 16.84
CA TYR A 142 6.94 -7.49 18.05
C TYR A 142 5.50 -7.03 18.26
N THR A 143 4.92 -7.38 19.41
CA THR A 143 3.60 -6.95 19.85
C THR A 143 3.73 -6.00 21.06
N SER A 144 2.68 -5.20 21.33
CA SER A 144 2.63 -4.38 22.57
C SER A 144 2.69 -5.27 23.80
N GLY A 145 3.58 -4.97 24.73
CA GLY A 145 3.68 -5.67 26.00
C GLY A 145 2.92 -4.96 27.11
N SER A 146 2.43 -5.70 28.09
CA SER A 146 1.70 -5.16 29.27
C SER A 146 2.52 -4.21 30.14
N THR A 147 3.85 -4.24 30.00
CA THR A 147 4.79 -3.39 30.72
C THR A 147 5.21 -2.13 29.94
N GLY A 148 4.61 -1.87 28.77
CA GLY A 148 5.02 -0.78 27.88
C GLY A 148 6.10 -1.16 26.88
N GLN A 149 6.94 -2.14 27.21
CA GLN A 149 8.00 -2.60 26.33
C GLN A 149 7.47 -3.58 25.27
N PRO A 150 7.84 -3.44 23.99
CA PRO A 150 7.49 -4.41 22.96
C PRO A 150 7.99 -5.81 23.33
N LYS A 151 7.20 -6.84 23.06
CA LYS A 151 7.61 -8.24 23.24
C LYS A 151 7.67 -8.96 21.89
N GLY A 152 8.80 -9.59 21.58
CA GLY A 152 9.03 -10.31 20.34
C GLY A 152 8.49 -11.73 20.42
N VAL A 153 7.42 -12.05 19.71
CA VAL A 153 6.92 -13.43 19.57
C VAL A 153 7.66 -14.10 18.45
N TYR A 154 8.28 -15.26 18.70
CA TYR A 154 9.04 -15.96 17.67
C TYR A 154 8.46 -17.32 17.33
N GLN A 155 8.53 -17.67 16.06
CA GLN A 155 8.00 -18.93 15.51
C GLN A 155 9.02 -19.57 14.58
N ASP A 156 9.04 -20.91 14.57
CA ASP A 156 9.85 -21.68 13.62
C ASP A 156 9.14 -21.88 12.27
N GLN A 157 9.93 -22.39 11.28
CA GLN A 157 9.41 -22.65 9.95
C GLN A 157 8.35 -23.76 9.94
N ARG A 158 8.39 -24.71 10.87
CA ARG A 158 7.41 -25.79 11.01
C ARG A 158 6.04 -25.23 11.39
N GLY A 159 5.98 -24.39 12.44
CA GLY A 159 4.74 -23.77 12.90
C GLY A 159 4.13 -22.83 11.88
N LEU A 160 4.99 -22.04 11.20
CA LEU A 160 4.56 -21.18 10.11
C LEU A 160 4.01 -21.98 8.93
N LEU A 161 4.67 -23.09 8.53
CA LEU A 161 4.20 -23.94 7.44
C LEU A 161 2.86 -24.60 7.77
N HIS A 162 2.66 -25.02 9.01
CA HIS A 162 1.38 -25.55 9.48
C HIS A 162 0.25 -24.52 9.33
N ASP A 163 0.48 -23.26 9.72
CA ASP A 163 -0.50 -22.19 9.58
C ASP A 163 -0.88 -21.95 8.12
N VAL A 164 0.12 -21.85 7.24
CA VAL A 164 -0.09 -21.72 5.79
C VAL A 164 -0.86 -22.91 5.23
N TYR A 165 -0.51 -24.14 5.65
CA TYR A 165 -1.17 -25.35 5.22
C TYR A 165 -2.65 -25.35 5.60
N GLN A 166 -2.97 -25.12 6.86
CA GLN A 166 -4.35 -25.08 7.38
C GLN A 166 -5.19 -24.05 6.62
N TYR A 167 -4.65 -22.84 6.47
CA TYR A 167 -5.34 -21.77 5.75
C TYR A 167 -5.56 -22.14 4.27
N SER A 168 -4.50 -22.56 3.57
CA SER A 168 -4.56 -22.86 2.15
C SER A 168 -5.54 -24.00 1.83
N HIS A 169 -5.58 -25.04 2.67
CA HIS A 169 -6.52 -26.14 2.53
C HIS A 169 -7.95 -25.70 2.82
N ALA A 170 -8.17 -24.93 3.89
CA ALA A 170 -9.50 -24.46 4.26
C ALA A 170 -10.17 -23.66 3.13
N ILE A 171 -9.41 -22.83 2.42
CA ILE A 171 -9.95 -21.97 1.34
C ILE A 171 -9.76 -22.56 -0.07
N HIS A 172 -9.23 -23.77 -0.20
CA HIS A 172 -8.88 -24.37 -1.49
C HIS A 172 -8.04 -23.45 -2.38
N LEU A 173 -6.95 -22.90 -1.79
CA LEU A 173 -6.08 -21.96 -2.48
C LEU A 173 -5.33 -22.65 -3.63
N HIS A 174 -5.32 -22.01 -4.81
CA HIS A 174 -4.70 -22.57 -6.02
C HIS A 174 -3.93 -21.49 -6.82
N PRO A 175 -3.08 -21.88 -7.78
CA PRO A 175 -2.24 -20.92 -8.53
C PRO A 175 -2.99 -19.83 -9.31
N GLY A 176 -4.26 -20.04 -9.63
CA GLY A 176 -5.10 -19.04 -10.28
C GLY A 176 -5.62 -17.93 -9.34
N ASP A 177 -5.41 -18.09 -8.02
CA ASP A 177 -5.88 -17.09 -7.06
C ASP A 177 -4.98 -15.87 -6.99
N ARG A 178 -5.61 -14.74 -6.65
CA ARG A 178 -4.95 -13.46 -6.41
C ARG A 178 -5.40 -12.91 -5.07
N LEU A 179 -4.45 -12.83 -4.13
CA LEU A 179 -4.69 -12.45 -2.75
C LEU A 179 -4.32 -10.98 -2.55
N THR A 180 -5.15 -10.23 -1.82
CA THR A 180 -4.75 -8.90 -1.37
C THR A 180 -3.71 -8.98 -0.27
N TRP A 181 -2.74 -8.06 -0.28
CA TRP A 181 -1.85 -7.77 0.83
C TRP A 181 -2.09 -6.32 1.27
N LEU A 182 -2.85 -6.16 2.36
CA LEU A 182 -3.28 -4.87 2.91
C LEU A 182 -2.70 -4.59 4.30
N TYR A 183 -2.16 -5.63 4.96
CA TYR A 183 -1.64 -5.53 6.32
C TYR A 183 -0.19 -5.07 6.35
N SER A 184 0.17 -4.30 7.38
CA SER A 184 1.56 -4.04 7.73
C SER A 184 2.36 -5.35 7.88
N PRO A 185 3.60 -5.41 7.38
CA PRO A 185 4.45 -6.60 7.52
C PRO A 185 4.81 -6.95 8.97
N SER A 186 4.67 -6.00 9.91
CA SER A 186 4.87 -6.21 11.34
C SER A 186 3.69 -6.91 12.04
N VAL A 187 2.62 -7.23 11.30
CA VAL A 187 1.44 -7.93 11.81
C VAL A 187 1.42 -9.37 11.29
N ASN A 188 1.12 -10.32 12.17
CA ASN A 188 1.15 -11.75 11.83
C ASN A 188 0.21 -12.13 10.67
N GLY A 189 -0.90 -11.39 10.48
CA GLY A 189 -1.80 -11.58 9.33
C GLY A 189 -1.09 -11.44 7.98
N ALA A 190 -0.21 -10.45 7.82
CA ALA A 190 0.57 -10.24 6.59
C ALA A 190 1.50 -11.42 6.30
N ILE A 191 2.12 -11.99 7.33
CA ILE A 191 3.03 -13.13 7.19
C ILE A 191 2.30 -14.33 6.59
N ARG A 192 1.10 -14.63 7.07
CA ARG A 192 0.27 -15.69 6.51
C ARG A 192 -0.10 -15.39 5.05
N ASP A 193 -0.56 -14.16 4.75
CA ASP A 193 -0.99 -13.78 3.40
C ASP A 193 0.13 -13.95 2.38
N ILE A 194 1.35 -13.49 2.74
CA ILE A 194 2.55 -13.61 1.90
C ILE A 194 2.86 -15.09 1.61
N TYR A 195 2.96 -15.90 2.64
CA TYR A 195 3.35 -17.29 2.44
C TYR A 195 2.22 -18.18 1.92
N ALA A 196 0.96 -17.85 2.25
CA ALA A 196 -0.16 -18.56 1.64
C ALA A 196 -0.16 -18.38 0.11
N ALA A 197 0.04 -17.17 -0.39
CA ALA A 197 0.16 -16.95 -1.83
C ALA A 197 1.40 -17.65 -2.41
N LEU A 198 2.58 -17.32 -1.91
CA LEU A 198 3.85 -17.70 -2.54
C LEU A 198 4.19 -19.18 -2.44
N LEU A 199 3.71 -19.89 -1.40
CA LEU A 199 3.92 -21.33 -1.25
C LEU A 199 2.88 -22.21 -1.96
N ASN A 200 1.88 -21.61 -2.57
CA ASN A 200 0.84 -22.32 -3.31
C ASN A 200 0.74 -21.89 -4.79
N GLY A 201 1.72 -21.17 -5.29
CA GLY A 201 1.77 -20.73 -6.69
C GLY A 201 0.79 -19.59 -7.03
N ALA A 202 0.10 -19.01 -6.03
CA ALA A 202 -0.86 -17.93 -6.22
C ALA A 202 -0.16 -16.56 -6.32
N THR A 203 -0.89 -15.53 -6.71
CA THR A 203 -0.36 -14.17 -6.86
C THR A 203 -0.71 -13.33 -5.63
N LEU A 204 0.27 -12.67 -5.06
CA LEU A 204 0.11 -11.68 -4.00
C LEU A 204 -0.02 -10.28 -4.62
N VAL A 205 -1.04 -9.53 -4.25
CA VAL A 205 -1.27 -8.17 -4.75
C VAL A 205 -1.10 -7.18 -3.62
N SER A 206 0.02 -6.46 -3.64
CA SER A 206 0.33 -5.42 -2.66
C SER A 206 -0.45 -4.14 -3.00
N ILE A 207 -1.27 -3.68 -2.05
CA ILE A 207 -2.07 -2.47 -2.21
C ILE A 207 -1.85 -1.58 -0.98
N ASN A 208 -1.17 -0.46 -1.18
CA ASN A 208 -1.10 0.56 -0.15
C ASN A 208 -2.38 1.40 -0.18
N ILE A 209 -3.21 1.25 0.84
CA ILE A 209 -4.50 1.95 0.92
C ILE A 209 -4.33 3.48 1.00
N ARG A 210 -3.21 3.96 1.55
CA ARG A 210 -2.91 5.41 1.61
C ARG A 210 -2.73 6.03 0.22
N ASP A 211 -2.28 5.22 -0.76
CA ASP A 211 -2.06 5.70 -2.13
C ASP A 211 -3.33 5.64 -2.98
N VAL A 212 -4.17 4.61 -2.76
CA VAL A 212 -5.37 4.38 -3.59
C VAL A 212 -6.66 4.95 -2.98
N GLY A 213 -6.68 5.19 -1.68
CA GLY A 213 -7.88 5.55 -0.91
C GLY A 213 -8.93 4.42 -0.86
N LEU A 214 -9.92 4.54 0.02
CA LEU A 214 -11.01 3.55 0.11
C LEU A 214 -11.85 3.54 -1.17
N GLY A 215 -12.18 4.69 -1.75
CA GLY A 215 -12.92 4.81 -3.01
C GLY A 215 -12.18 4.23 -4.23
N GLY A 216 -10.84 4.18 -4.18
CA GLY A 216 -10.00 3.56 -5.22
C GLY A 216 -9.83 2.06 -5.07
N LEU A 217 -10.01 1.52 -3.86
CA LEU A 217 -9.75 0.11 -3.55
C LEU A 217 -10.59 -0.84 -4.40
N GLY A 218 -11.88 -0.58 -4.57
CA GLY A 218 -12.76 -1.42 -5.40
C GLY A 218 -12.29 -1.50 -6.85
N ARG A 219 -11.91 -0.37 -7.45
CA ARG A 219 -11.32 -0.36 -8.80
C ARG A 219 -10.03 -1.17 -8.87
N ARG A 220 -9.18 -1.08 -7.85
CA ARG A 220 -7.93 -1.84 -7.79
C ARG A 220 -8.19 -3.34 -7.66
N VAL A 221 -9.20 -3.76 -6.89
CA VAL A 221 -9.68 -5.15 -6.81
C VAL A 221 -10.06 -5.68 -8.18
N ALA A 222 -10.87 -4.94 -8.94
CA ALA A 222 -11.27 -5.32 -10.30
C ALA A 222 -10.07 -5.39 -11.27
N GLN A 223 -9.24 -4.33 -11.31
CA GLN A 223 -8.08 -4.25 -12.20
C GLN A 223 -7.09 -5.38 -12.00
N CYS A 224 -6.86 -5.80 -10.75
CA CYS A 224 -5.96 -6.88 -10.42
C CYS A 224 -6.64 -8.25 -10.45
N GLY A 225 -7.97 -8.33 -10.61
CA GLY A 225 -8.72 -9.57 -10.61
C GLY A 225 -8.61 -10.33 -9.28
N ILE A 226 -8.74 -9.64 -8.16
CA ILE A 226 -8.63 -10.23 -6.82
C ILE A 226 -9.69 -11.32 -6.64
N THR A 227 -9.26 -12.49 -6.17
CA THR A 227 -10.14 -13.62 -5.85
C THR A 227 -10.30 -13.86 -4.35
N VAL A 228 -9.28 -13.50 -3.57
CA VAL A 228 -9.28 -13.61 -2.11
C VAL A 228 -8.95 -12.25 -1.51
N PHE A 229 -9.91 -11.68 -0.80
CA PHE A 229 -9.82 -10.34 -0.21
C PHE A 229 -9.57 -10.45 1.29
N HIS A 230 -8.44 -9.93 1.78
CA HIS A 230 -8.10 -9.93 3.20
C HIS A 230 -8.31 -8.55 3.80
N ALA A 231 -9.02 -8.47 4.93
CA ALA A 231 -9.18 -7.23 5.67
C ALA A 231 -9.41 -7.46 7.16
N ILE A 232 -9.01 -6.52 8.00
CA ILE A 232 -9.53 -6.43 9.36
C ILE A 232 -10.98 -5.89 9.33
N PRO A 233 -11.84 -6.23 10.30
CA PRO A 233 -13.23 -5.77 10.33
C PRO A 233 -13.37 -4.25 10.15
N ALA A 234 -12.55 -3.45 10.83
CA ALA A 234 -12.60 -1.99 10.72
C ALA A 234 -12.34 -1.48 9.30
N LEU A 235 -11.33 -2.04 8.61
CA LEU A 235 -11.02 -1.70 7.23
C LEU A 235 -12.13 -2.14 6.27
N LEU A 236 -12.63 -3.38 6.44
CA LEU A 236 -13.73 -3.88 5.64
C LEU A 236 -14.96 -2.97 5.76
N ARG A 237 -15.35 -2.62 6.98
CA ARG A 237 -16.49 -1.72 7.23
C ARG A 237 -16.31 -0.36 6.56
N ALA A 238 -15.16 0.28 6.73
CA ALA A 238 -14.86 1.55 6.09
C ALA A 238 -14.89 1.45 4.55
N PHE A 239 -14.40 0.34 4.00
CA PHE A 239 -14.46 0.08 2.57
C PHE A 239 -15.91 -0.10 2.09
N LEU A 240 -16.74 -0.87 2.79
CA LEU A 240 -18.16 -1.05 2.45
C LEU A 240 -18.95 0.26 2.54
N GLN A 241 -18.71 1.05 3.59
CA GLN A 241 -19.31 2.39 3.76
C GLN A 241 -18.91 3.37 2.64
N SER A 242 -17.72 3.17 2.03
CA SER A 242 -17.32 3.98 0.86
C SER A 242 -18.17 3.70 -0.40
N GLY A 243 -19.07 2.73 -0.37
CA GLY A 243 -19.99 2.37 -1.47
C GLY A 243 -19.24 1.78 -2.67
N PRO A 244 -18.44 0.74 -2.51
CA PRO A 244 -17.77 0.11 -3.64
C PRO A 244 -18.81 -0.45 -4.62
N LYS A 245 -18.57 -0.24 -5.92
CA LYS A 245 -19.46 -0.74 -6.95
C LYS A 245 -19.42 -2.27 -7.03
N PRO A 246 -20.56 -2.98 -7.01
CA PRO A 246 -20.59 -4.45 -7.04
C PRO A 246 -19.84 -5.06 -8.24
N GLU A 247 -19.89 -4.41 -9.42
CA GLU A 247 -19.16 -4.86 -10.61
C GLU A 247 -17.64 -4.92 -10.42
N ASN A 248 -17.09 -4.15 -9.49
CA ASN A 248 -15.66 -4.18 -9.16
C ASN A 248 -15.27 -5.37 -8.28
N LEU A 249 -16.23 -6.06 -7.66
CA LEU A 249 -16.01 -7.11 -6.68
C LEU A 249 -16.38 -8.50 -7.18
N VAL A 250 -16.84 -8.62 -8.43
CA VAL A 250 -17.35 -9.88 -9.00
C VAL A 250 -16.32 -11.00 -9.06
N SER A 251 -15.03 -10.69 -9.08
CA SER A 251 -13.95 -11.71 -9.08
C SER A 251 -13.72 -12.31 -7.71
N VAL A 252 -14.14 -11.66 -6.63
CA VAL A 252 -13.88 -12.11 -5.26
C VAL A 252 -14.77 -13.32 -4.95
N ARG A 253 -14.11 -14.44 -4.58
CA ARG A 253 -14.77 -15.68 -4.15
C ARG A 253 -14.77 -15.87 -2.63
N LEU A 254 -13.83 -15.19 -1.96
CA LEU A 254 -13.65 -15.29 -0.52
C LEU A 254 -13.16 -13.96 0.06
N ALA A 255 -13.76 -13.55 1.18
CA ALA A 255 -13.25 -12.48 2.03
C ALA A 255 -12.78 -13.07 3.37
N TYR A 256 -11.49 -12.92 3.69
CA TYR A 256 -10.97 -13.26 5.00
C TYR A 256 -11.08 -12.06 5.94
N VAL A 257 -11.72 -12.28 7.09
CA VAL A 257 -11.97 -11.23 8.08
C VAL A 257 -11.57 -11.73 9.47
N ALA A 258 -10.56 -11.13 10.05
CA ALA A 258 -10.11 -11.46 11.41
C ALA A 258 -9.30 -10.30 12.01
N GLY A 259 -8.96 -10.40 13.29
CA GLY A 259 -8.09 -9.46 13.97
C GLY A 259 -8.82 -8.47 14.86
N ASP A 260 -10.12 -8.36 14.76
CA ASP A 260 -10.97 -7.54 15.64
C ASP A 260 -12.39 -8.14 15.72
N ARG A 261 -13.31 -7.49 16.44
CA ARG A 261 -14.71 -7.89 16.50
C ARG A 261 -15.38 -7.71 15.15
N PHE A 262 -16.06 -8.75 14.72
CA PHE A 262 -16.86 -8.77 13.51
C PHE A 262 -18.35 -8.84 13.89
N PHE A 263 -19.15 -7.93 13.36
CA PHE A 263 -20.55 -7.78 13.74
C PHE A 263 -21.50 -8.38 12.68
N SER A 264 -22.69 -8.78 13.10
CA SER A 264 -23.73 -9.27 12.18
C SER A 264 -24.09 -8.21 11.15
N SER A 265 -24.16 -6.93 11.54
CA SER A 265 -24.39 -5.81 10.64
C SER A 265 -23.29 -5.64 9.58
N ASP A 266 -22.05 -6.06 9.87
CA ASP A 266 -20.98 -6.04 8.87
C ASP A 266 -21.20 -7.11 7.81
N VAL A 267 -21.81 -8.26 8.19
CA VAL A 267 -22.16 -9.34 7.24
C VAL A 267 -23.29 -8.89 6.31
N ASP A 268 -24.29 -8.22 6.86
CA ASP A 268 -25.41 -7.69 6.06
C ASP A 268 -24.87 -6.67 5.03
N MET A 269 -24.10 -5.67 5.49
CA MET A 269 -23.48 -4.67 4.63
C MET A 269 -22.52 -5.30 3.60
N PHE A 270 -21.83 -6.39 3.95
CA PHE A 270 -20.95 -7.11 3.03
C PHE A 270 -21.73 -7.63 1.82
N TYR A 271 -22.87 -8.28 2.04
CA TYR A 271 -23.67 -8.87 0.95
C TYR A 271 -24.49 -7.87 0.14
N GLU A 272 -24.54 -6.60 0.55
CA GLU A 272 -25.04 -5.51 -0.31
C GLU A 272 -24.08 -5.19 -1.46
N HIS A 273 -22.76 -5.46 -1.29
CA HIS A 273 -21.72 -5.09 -2.25
C HIS A 273 -21.02 -6.28 -2.89
N PHE A 274 -20.77 -7.34 -2.12
CA PHE A 274 -20.06 -8.54 -2.62
C PHE A 274 -21.03 -9.55 -3.22
N PRO A 275 -20.59 -10.35 -4.21
CA PRO A 275 -21.46 -11.40 -4.78
C PRO A 275 -21.95 -12.37 -3.70
N HIS A 276 -23.19 -12.80 -3.76
CA HIS A 276 -23.79 -13.77 -2.81
C HIS A 276 -23.03 -15.11 -2.76
N ARG A 277 -22.32 -15.48 -3.83
CA ARG A 277 -21.43 -16.66 -3.86
C ARG A 277 -20.12 -16.46 -3.09
N CYS A 278 -19.78 -15.23 -2.74
CA CYS A 278 -18.57 -14.93 -1.98
C CYS A 278 -18.75 -15.40 -0.54
N LEU A 279 -17.83 -16.22 -0.04
CA LEU A 279 -17.86 -16.67 1.34
C LEU A 279 -17.05 -15.69 2.21
N ILE A 280 -17.54 -15.45 3.42
CA ILE A 280 -16.73 -14.80 4.45
C ILE A 280 -16.03 -15.89 5.26
N TYR A 281 -14.71 -15.83 5.33
CA TYR A 281 -13.91 -16.67 6.24
C TYR A 281 -13.57 -15.85 7.47
N ASN A 282 -14.28 -16.12 8.58
CA ASN A 282 -14.10 -15.43 9.85
C ASN A 282 -13.30 -16.29 10.82
N GLY A 283 -12.52 -15.65 11.69
CA GLY A 283 -11.78 -16.37 12.71
C GLY A 283 -11.18 -15.49 13.79
N ILE A 284 -10.77 -16.16 14.89
CA ILE A 284 -10.07 -15.53 16.01
C ILE A 284 -8.70 -16.16 16.20
N GLY A 285 -7.73 -15.34 16.57
CA GLY A 285 -6.36 -15.76 16.78
C GLY A 285 -5.48 -14.72 17.43
N SER A 286 -4.22 -15.08 17.65
CA SER A 286 -3.19 -14.20 18.16
C SER A 286 -1.83 -14.56 17.57
N THR A 287 -0.86 -13.66 17.71
CA THR A 287 0.52 -13.90 17.27
C THR A 287 1.14 -15.10 17.99
N GLU A 288 0.85 -15.25 19.26
CA GLU A 288 1.32 -16.36 20.11
C GLU A 288 0.73 -17.73 19.73
N CYS A 289 -0.43 -17.74 19.06
CA CYS A 289 -1.04 -18.96 18.52
C CYS A 289 -0.67 -19.20 17.04
N ALA A 290 0.29 -18.47 16.49
CA ALA A 290 0.71 -18.51 15.09
C ALA A 290 -0.44 -18.24 14.12
N THR A 291 -1.34 -17.35 14.39
CA THR A 291 -2.54 -16.82 13.74
C THR A 291 -3.87 -17.33 14.32
N LEU A 292 -4.67 -18.09 13.55
CA LEU A 292 -5.99 -18.50 14.00
C LEU A 292 -5.93 -19.76 14.88
N TYR A 293 -6.77 -19.77 15.91
CA TYR A 293 -7.07 -20.99 16.66
C TYR A 293 -8.52 -21.45 16.49
N ARG A 294 -9.42 -20.57 16.01
CA ARG A 294 -10.77 -20.93 15.56
C ARG A 294 -11.15 -20.18 14.28
N HIS A 295 -11.98 -20.83 13.46
CA HIS A 295 -12.44 -20.29 12.20
C HIS A 295 -13.74 -20.92 11.73
N TRP A 296 -14.44 -20.29 10.78
CA TRP A 296 -15.54 -20.86 10.03
C TRP A 296 -15.85 -20.04 8.77
N PHE A 297 -16.76 -20.58 7.93
CA PHE A 297 -17.24 -19.93 6.72
C PHE A 297 -18.67 -19.47 6.92
N LEU A 298 -18.97 -18.26 6.41
CA LEU A 298 -20.29 -17.66 6.41
C LEU A 298 -20.73 -17.44 4.96
N GLY A 299 -21.95 -17.85 4.67
CA GLY A 299 -22.64 -17.53 3.42
C GLY A 299 -23.75 -16.48 3.65
N VAL A 300 -24.39 -16.07 2.57
CA VAL A 300 -25.47 -15.05 2.58
C VAL A 300 -26.66 -15.45 3.44
N ASP A 301 -26.96 -16.74 3.54
CA ASP A 301 -28.14 -17.23 4.28
C ASP A 301 -27.89 -17.35 5.80
N ARG A 302 -26.70 -16.95 6.29
CA ARG A 302 -26.38 -17.09 7.72
C ARG A 302 -27.06 -16.03 8.55
N GLN A 303 -27.89 -16.45 9.48
CA GLN A 303 -28.53 -15.59 10.49
C GLN A 303 -27.79 -15.71 11.84
N PHE A 304 -27.78 -14.62 12.58
CA PHE A 304 -27.13 -14.51 13.88
C PHE A 304 -28.17 -14.08 14.92
N ASP A 305 -28.11 -14.74 16.07
CA ASP A 305 -28.88 -14.42 17.28
C ASP A 305 -28.12 -13.48 18.22
N SER A 306 -26.91 -13.05 17.83
CA SER A 306 -26.07 -12.10 18.57
C SER A 306 -25.51 -11.02 17.64
N ALA A 307 -25.24 -9.84 18.21
CA ALA A 307 -24.66 -8.73 17.47
C ALA A 307 -23.21 -9.01 17.01
N VAL A 308 -22.47 -9.87 17.73
CA VAL A 308 -21.10 -10.26 17.42
C VAL A 308 -21.12 -11.62 16.75
N VAL A 309 -20.47 -11.72 15.59
CA VAL A 309 -20.33 -12.98 14.87
C VAL A 309 -19.45 -13.94 15.68
N PRO A 310 -19.92 -15.17 15.96
CA PRO A 310 -19.09 -16.16 16.67
C PRO A 310 -17.79 -16.49 15.96
N ALA A 311 -16.79 -16.91 16.73
CA ALA A 311 -15.43 -17.14 16.20
C ALA A 311 -15.23 -18.51 15.51
N GLY A 312 -16.26 -19.33 15.41
CA GLY A 312 -16.20 -20.59 14.68
C GLY A 312 -15.71 -21.79 15.51
N TYR A 313 -15.15 -22.75 14.79
CA TYR A 313 -14.70 -24.05 15.29
C TYR A 313 -13.17 -24.12 15.42
N PRO A 314 -12.61 -25.06 16.23
CA PRO A 314 -11.18 -25.22 16.34
C PRO A 314 -10.51 -25.50 14.98
N VAL A 315 -9.36 -24.86 14.75
CA VAL A 315 -8.48 -25.20 13.64
C VAL A 315 -7.86 -26.58 13.92
N GLN A 316 -7.65 -27.39 12.91
CA GLN A 316 -7.02 -28.70 13.07
C GLN A 316 -5.68 -28.61 13.82
N GLU A 317 -5.43 -29.53 14.76
CA GLU A 317 -4.27 -29.57 15.66
C GLU A 317 -4.11 -28.32 16.56
N ARG A 318 -5.20 -27.58 16.77
CA ARG A 318 -5.31 -26.47 17.74
C ARG A 318 -6.57 -26.63 18.59
N GLU A 319 -6.43 -27.36 19.67
CA GLU A 319 -7.51 -27.53 20.62
C GLU A 319 -7.73 -26.26 21.44
N THR A 320 -8.96 -25.95 21.72
CA THR A 320 -9.33 -24.84 22.61
C THR A 320 -10.09 -25.37 23.79
N ARG A 321 -9.75 -24.87 25.01
CA ARG A 321 -10.44 -25.18 26.28
C ARG A 321 -10.84 -23.85 26.89
N LEU A 322 -11.95 -23.87 27.60
CA LEU A 322 -12.38 -22.72 28.42
C LEU A 322 -12.15 -23.03 29.87
N LEU A 323 -11.34 -22.19 30.53
CA LEU A 323 -10.90 -22.43 31.90
C LEU A 323 -11.42 -21.36 32.86
N ASP A 324 -11.79 -21.76 34.06
CA ASP A 324 -12.11 -20.86 35.19
C ASP A 324 -10.84 -20.23 35.79
N THR A 325 -11.02 -19.43 36.84
CA THR A 325 -9.91 -18.79 37.58
C THR A 325 -9.01 -19.76 38.33
N LYS A 326 -9.45 -21.01 38.52
CA LYS A 326 -8.68 -22.09 39.16
C LYS A 326 -7.98 -22.98 38.13
N GLY A 327 -8.16 -22.73 36.83
CA GLY A 327 -7.61 -23.52 35.73
C GLY A 327 -8.39 -24.80 35.43
N GLN A 328 -9.64 -24.89 35.88
CA GLN A 328 -10.52 -26.02 35.60
C GLN A 328 -11.41 -25.72 34.41
N ALA A 329 -11.72 -26.76 33.61
CA ALA A 329 -12.63 -26.58 32.46
C ALA A 329 -14.01 -26.16 32.94
N VAL A 330 -14.57 -25.11 32.33
CA VAL A 330 -15.95 -24.68 32.60
C VAL A 330 -16.95 -25.54 31.83
N ALA A 331 -18.19 -25.58 32.29
CA ALA A 331 -19.26 -26.26 31.57
C ALA A 331 -19.60 -25.52 30.28
N ARG A 332 -20.17 -26.26 29.31
CA ARG A 332 -20.62 -25.63 28.05
C ARG A 332 -21.70 -24.59 28.34
N GLY A 333 -21.56 -23.41 27.76
CA GLY A 333 -22.43 -22.26 28.00
C GLY A 333 -21.93 -21.31 29.08
N GLU A 334 -20.94 -21.70 29.85
CA GLU A 334 -20.29 -20.84 30.86
C GLU A 334 -19.12 -20.07 30.21
N VAL A 335 -18.80 -18.92 30.80
CA VAL A 335 -17.70 -18.07 30.37
C VAL A 335 -16.39 -18.53 30.98
N GLY A 336 -15.39 -18.81 30.18
CA GLY A 336 -14.04 -19.16 30.61
C GLY A 336 -12.98 -18.44 29.81
N GLU A 337 -11.74 -18.46 30.31
CA GLU A 337 -10.58 -17.99 29.58
C GLU A 337 -10.16 -19.03 28.53
N VAL A 338 -9.88 -18.61 27.32
CA VAL A 338 -9.48 -19.50 26.22
C VAL A 338 -8.04 -19.96 26.42
N GLU A 339 -7.83 -21.24 26.63
CA GLU A 339 -6.53 -21.92 26.49
C GLU A 339 -6.43 -22.55 25.11
N VAL A 340 -5.34 -22.30 24.41
CA VAL A 340 -5.01 -22.97 23.14
C VAL A 340 -3.93 -24.01 23.39
N CYS A 341 -4.19 -25.26 23.00
CA CYS A 341 -3.25 -26.36 23.12
C CYS A 341 -2.88 -26.86 21.72
N SER A 342 -1.59 -26.85 21.37
CA SER A 342 -1.11 -27.24 20.04
C SER A 342 0.41 -27.47 20.02
N PRO A 343 0.94 -28.33 19.13
CA PRO A 343 2.38 -28.40 18.88
C PRO A 343 2.92 -27.20 18.08
N PHE A 344 2.03 -26.34 17.55
CA PHE A 344 2.34 -25.24 16.64
C PHE A 344 2.12 -23.84 17.21
N VAL A 345 1.84 -23.69 18.50
CA VAL A 345 1.89 -22.38 19.15
C VAL A 345 3.31 -21.80 19.08
N ALA A 346 3.44 -20.48 19.14
CA ALA A 346 4.72 -19.80 19.06
C ALA A 346 5.74 -20.38 20.05
N ARG A 347 7.02 -20.34 19.68
CA ARG A 347 8.09 -20.94 20.49
C ARG A 347 8.32 -20.23 21.83
N GLY A 348 7.90 -18.96 21.90
CA GLY A 348 8.00 -18.14 23.12
C GLY A 348 8.15 -16.66 22.80
N TYR A 349 8.63 -15.93 23.81
CA TYR A 349 9.02 -14.54 23.66
C TYR A 349 10.54 -14.44 23.54
N TRP A 350 10.99 -13.78 22.48
CA TRP A 350 12.40 -13.64 22.11
C TRP A 350 13.21 -13.01 23.24
N ARG A 351 14.33 -13.65 23.61
CA ARG A 351 15.23 -13.22 24.68
C ARG A 351 14.56 -12.99 26.05
N ASN A 352 13.38 -13.58 26.25
CA ASN A 352 12.67 -13.52 27.52
C ASN A 352 12.19 -14.93 27.95
N PRO A 353 13.11 -15.77 28.48
CA PRO A 353 12.78 -17.15 28.84
C PRO A 353 11.82 -17.23 30.03
N GLU A 354 11.85 -16.25 30.95
CA GLU A 354 10.96 -16.24 32.11
C GLU A 354 9.50 -16.02 31.67
N LEU A 355 9.24 -14.98 30.87
CA LEU A 355 7.92 -14.73 30.33
C LEU A 355 7.45 -15.88 29.42
N SER A 356 8.37 -16.51 28.68
CA SER A 356 8.05 -17.68 27.84
C SER A 356 7.57 -18.86 28.66
N ARG A 357 8.25 -19.22 29.78
CA ARG A 357 7.84 -20.31 30.68
C ARG A 357 6.52 -20.04 31.35
N GLN A 358 6.21 -18.79 31.68
CA GLN A 358 4.93 -18.40 32.26
C GLN A 358 3.77 -18.51 31.30
N ALA A 359 3.98 -18.07 30.03
CA ALA A 359 2.93 -18.01 29.02
C ALA A 359 2.70 -19.32 28.27
N PHE A 360 3.79 -20.04 27.93
CA PHE A 360 3.78 -21.25 27.14
C PHE A 360 4.15 -22.46 28.03
N ARG A 361 3.15 -23.22 28.45
CA ARG A 361 3.33 -24.39 29.32
C ARG A 361 3.35 -25.66 28.46
N GLU A 362 4.12 -26.65 28.88
CA GLU A 362 4.07 -27.99 28.26
C GLU A 362 2.74 -28.68 28.60
N ASP A 363 2.21 -29.44 27.66
CA ASP A 363 1.06 -30.29 27.92
C ASP A 363 1.53 -31.59 28.66
N PRO A 364 1.06 -31.86 29.88
CA PRO A 364 1.56 -32.97 30.66
C PRO A 364 1.22 -34.34 30.08
N GLU A 365 0.19 -34.44 29.25
CA GLU A 365 -0.30 -35.70 28.67
C GLU A 365 0.28 -35.94 27.28
N ARG A 366 0.69 -34.88 26.56
CA ARG A 366 1.11 -34.96 25.17
C ARG A 366 2.47 -34.24 24.94
N PRO A 367 3.57 -35.01 24.99
CA PRO A 367 4.89 -34.46 24.63
C PRO A 367 4.86 -33.72 23.30
N ALA A 368 5.54 -32.59 23.20
CA ALA A 368 5.55 -31.65 22.07
C ALA A 368 4.29 -30.76 21.91
N TRP A 369 3.22 -31.00 22.63
CA TRP A 369 2.11 -30.05 22.72
C TRP A 369 2.38 -29.02 23.79
N ARG A 370 1.97 -27.77 23.53
CA ARG A 370 2.11 -26.69 24.48
C ARG A 370 0.79 -25.95 24.62
N ARG A 371 0.58 -25.42 25.79
CA ARG A 371 -0.60 -24.69 26.19
C ARG A 371 -0.29 -23.21 26.29
N PHE A 372 -1.14 -22.37 25.74
CA PHE A 372 -1.05 -20.92 25.81
C PHE A 372 -2.39 -20.32 26.26
N MET A 373 -2.35 -19.52 27.32
CA MET A 373 -3.52 -18.77 27.80
C MET A 373 -3.63 -17.48 27.00
N THR A 374 -4.70 -17.35 26.23
CA THR A 374 -4.86 -16.23 25.30
C THR A 374 -5.23 -14.91 26.00
N GLY A 375 -5.81 -14.98 27.19
CA GLY A 375 -6.43 -13.85 27.87
C GLY A 375 -7.81 -13.46 27.30
N ASP A 376 -8.27 -14.15 26.25
CA ASP A 376 -9.62 -13.96 25.69
C ASP A 376 -10.63 -14.71 26.56
N LEU A 377 -11.75 -14.07 26.88
CA LEU A 377 -12.90 -14.67 27.57
C LEU A 377 -13.94 -15.03 26.49
N ALA A 378 -14.40 -16.26 26.54
CA ALA A 378 -15.36 -16.76 25.57
C ALA A 378 -16.34 -17.75 26.23
N ARG A 379 -17.40 -18.07 25.50
CA ARG A 379 -18.40 -19.08 25.86
C ARG A 379 -18.60 -20.02 24.66
N GLU A 380 -18.63 -21.33 24.91
CA GLU A 380 -18.97 -22.29 23.86
C GLU A 380 -20.47 -22.51 23.84
N ARG A 381 -21.09 -22.29 22.67
CA ARG A 381 -22.52 -22.48 22.42
C ARG A 381 -22.88 -23.98 22.30
N ALA A 382 -24.17 -24.30 22.30
CA ALA A 382 -24.67 -25.67 22.13
C ALA A 382 -24.26 -26.28 20.77
N ASP A 383 -24.16 -25.45 19.72
CA ASP A 383 -23.71 -25.83 18.37
C ASP A 383 -22.17 -25.92 18.24
N GLY A 384 -21.39 -25.71 19.30
CA GLY A 384 -19.94 -25.78 19.31
C GLY A 384 -19.23 -24.51 18.85
N LEU A 385 -19.99 -23.49 18.44
CA LEU A 385 -19.39 -22.19 18.09
C LEU A 385 -18.88 -21.47 19.34
N LEU A 386 -17.79 -20.73 19.19
CA LEU A 386 -17.20 -19.93 20.26
C LEU A 386 -17.71 -18.48 20.16
N GLU A 387 -18.38 -18.00 21.19
CA GLU A 387 -18.73 -16.60 21.36
C GLU A 387 -17.64 -15.87 22.12
N PHE A 388 -17.05 -14.85 21.50
CA PHE A 388 -16.12 -13.96 22.18
C PHE A 388 -16.89 -13.00 23.08
N VAL A 389 -16.56 -13.02 24.38
CA VAL A 389 -17.20 -12.18 25.41
C VAL A 389 -16.37 -10.93 25.69
N GLY A 390 -15.03 -11.07 25.73
CA GLY A 390 -14.14 -9.97 26.07
C GLY A 390 -12.73 -10.44 26.35
N ARG A 391 -12.00 -9.65 27.15
CA ARG A 391 -10.66 -10.02 27.61
C ARG A 391 -10.58 -9.99 29.12
N LYS A 392 -9.78 -10.91 29.70
CA LYS A 392 -9.50 -10.99 31.12
C LYS A 392 -8.61 -9.85 31.61
N ASP A 393 -7.71 -9.42 30.77
CA ASP A 393 -6.79 -8.31 30.97
C ASP A 393 -7.36 -7.01 30.37
N ALA A 394 -6.69 -5.90 30.66
CA ALA A 394 -7.06 -4.61 30.10
C ALA A 394 -6.70 -4.46 28.60
N GLN A 395 -6.09 -5.49 27.98
CA GLN A 395 -5.76 -5.45 26.55
C GLN A 395 -6.98 -5.20 25.71
N VAL A 396 -6.82 -4.33 24.72
CA VAL A 396 -7.86 -3.98 23.77
C VAL A 396 -7.34 -4.07 22.35
N LYS A 397 -8.22 -4.36 21.42
CA LYS A 397 -7.93 -4.20 19.99
C LYS A 397 -8.58 -2.90 19.55
N ILE A 398 -7.76 -1.98 19.04
CA ILE A 398 -8.23 -0.70 18.51
C ILE A 398 -7.85 -0.69 17.03
N ARG A 399 -8.85 -0.75 16.15
CA ARG A 399 -8.67 -0.76 14.70
C ARG A 399 -7.66 -1.84 14.24
N GLY A 400 -7.77 -3.03 14.84
CA GLY A 400 -6.90 -4.18 14.57
C GLY A 400 -5.54 -4.17 15.26
N HIS A 401 -5.15 -3.08 15.89
CA HIS A 401 -3.93 -3.00 16.69
C HIS A 401 -4.17 -3.48 18.11
N ARG A 402 -3.29 -4.37 18.58
CA ARG A 402 -3.29 -4.82 19.97
C ARG A 402 -2.68 -3.72 20.84
N VAL A 403 -3.47 -3.14 21.70
CA VAL A 403 -3.06 -2.07 22.61
C VAL A 403 -3.16 -2.55 24.05
N GLU A 404 -2.09 -2.29 24.79
CA GLU A 404 -2.01 -2.54 26.23
C GLU A 404 -2.21 -1.20 26.96
N PRO A 405 -3.33 -0.93 27.63
CA PRO A 405 -3.52 0.30 28.39
C PRO A 405 -2.41 0.57 29.40
N GLY A 406 -1.91 -0.49 30.07
CA GLY A 406 -0.79 -0.37 31.00
C GLY A 406 0.51 0.09 30.35
N ALA A 407 0.75 -0.23 29.07
CA ALA A 407 1.89 0.29 28.33
C ALA A 407 1.75 1.80 28.07
N VAL A 408 0.54 2.22 27.69
CA VAL A 408 0.23 3.65 27.50
C VAL A 408 0.36 4.41 28.81
N GLU A 409 -0.12 3.84 29.92
CA GLU A 409 0.04 4.41 31.26
C GLU A 409 1.51 4.59 31.64
N ALA A 410 2.37 3.61 31.34
CA ALA A 410 3.80 3.68 31.64
C ALA A 410 4.47 4.82 30.85
N GLU A 411 4.15 4.97 29.57
CA GLU A 411 4.67 6.07 28.75
C GLU A 411 4.17 7.42 29.25
N LEU A 412 2.89 7.54 29.59
CA LEU A 412 2.34 8.76 30.19
C LEU A 412 3.05 9.15 31.49
N ARG A 413 3.31 8.18 32.40
CA ARG A 413 4.04 8.44 33.65
C ARG A 413 5.49 8.82 33.43
N SER A 414 6.08 8.49 32.29
CA SER A 414 7.45 8.89 31.93
C SER A 414 7.56 10.33 31.44
N LEU A 415 6.44 10.98 31.15
CA LEU A 415 6.42 12.37 30.69
C LEU A 415 6.73 13.34 31.84
N PRO A 416 7.52 14.40 31.59
CA PRO A 416 7.80 15.42 32.57
C PRO A 416 6.51 16.05 33.11
N GLY A 417 6.34 16.09 34.41
CA GLY A 417 5.19 16.70 35.07
C GLY A 417 3.96 15.80 35.23
N VAL A 418 3.98 14.56 34.76
CA VAL A 418 2.94 13.55 35.04
C VAL A 418 3.37 12.72 36.24
N GLU A 419 2.59 12.78 37.32
CA GLU A 419 2.85 12.05 38.57
C GLU A 419 2.17 10.68 38.58
N ASP A 420 0.97 10.56 38.04
CA ASP A 420 0.24 9.31 37.88
C ASP A 420 -0.67 9.36 36.66
N ALA A 421 -0.93 8.17 36.09
CA ALA A 421 -1.75 8.01 34.91
C ALA A 421 -2.58 6.73 34.98
N ALA A 422 -3.80 6.77 34.44
CA ALA A 422 -4.65 5.62 34.22
C ALA A 422 -5.32 5.73 32.85
N VAL A 423 -5.38 4.62 32.14
CA VAL A 423 -5.95 4.56 30.78
C VAL A 423 -7.13 3.61 30.77
N VAL A 424 -8.24 4.06 30.23
CA VAL A 424 -9.48 3.30 30.17
C VAL A 424 -9.99 3.23 28.74
N LEU A 425 -10.51 2.06 28.36
CA LEU A 425 -11.23 1.91 27.12
C LEU A 425 -12.58 2.63 27.20
N THR A 426 -12.79 3.51 26.25
CA THR A 426 -13.99 4.33 26.07
C THR A 426 -14.52 4.16 24.64
N GLY A 427 -15.46 5.00 24.21
CA GLY A 427 -16.11 4.84 22.91
C GLY A 427 -17.15 3.72 22.88
N THR A 428 -17.54 3.30 21.70
CA THR A 428 -18.53 2.24 21.48
C THR A 428 -17.86 0.88 21.23
N ALA A 429 -18.65 -0.19 21.22
CA ALA A 429 -18.12 -1.52 20.86
C ALA A 429 -17.60 -1.56 19.41
N VAL A 430 -18.15 -0.74 18.55
CA VAL A 430 -17.77 -0.62 17.12
C VAL A 430 -16.56 0.32 16.93
N ALA A 431 -16.47 1.36 17.76
CA ALA A 431 -15.38 2.36 17.73
C ALA A 431 -14.77 2.49 19.14
N PRO A 432 -13.93 1.54 19.55
CA PRO A 432 -13.24 1.61 20.82
C PRO A 432 -12.13 2.67 20.78
N GLU A 433 -12.03 3.47 21.85
CA GLU A 433 -11.04 4.52 22.03
C GLU A 433 -10.37 4.42 23.41
N LEU A 434 -9.22 5.06 23.57
CA LEU A 434 -8.58 5.21 24.87
C LEU A 434 -8.84 6.62 25.41
N SER A 435 -9.16 6.71 26.67
CA SER A 435 -9.12 7.96 27.44
C SER A 435 -8.13 7.82 28.58
N ALA A 436 -7.31 8.83 28.79
CA ALA A 436 -6.32 8.89 29.85
C ALA A 436 -6.74 9.87 30.94
N TRP A 437 -6.57 9.48 32.19
CA TRP A 437 -6.67 10.34 33.37
C TRP A 437 -5.27 10.51 33.94
N LEU A 438 -4.90 11.76 34.21
CA LEU A 438 -3.56 12.18 34.59
C LEU A 438 -3.60 12.95 35.91
N CYS A 439 -2.54 12.81 36.71
CA CYS A 439 -2.25 13.66 37.88
C CYS A 439 -0.91 14.35 37.67
N GLY A 440 -0.75 15.54 38.21
CA GLY A 440 0.47 16.34 38.15
C GLY A 440 0.26 17.70 37.49
N ASN A 441 1.30 18.22 36.83
CA ASN A 441 1.27 19.54 36.18
C ASN A 441 0.47 19.47 34.88
N LYS A 442 -0.62 20.24 34.78
CA LYS A 442 -1.49 20.25 33.61
C LYS A 442 -0.74 20.70 32.36
N MET A 443 -0.78 19.86 31.34
CA MET A 443 -0.32 20.13 29.97
C MET A 443 -1.52 20.18 29.02
N THR A 444 -1.35 20.84 27.86
CA THR A 444 -2.37 20.80 26.81
C THR A 444 -2.47 19.42 26.19
N GLN A 445 -3.61 19.11 25.59
CA GLN A 445 -3.80 17.84 24.90
C GLN A 445 -2.83 17.68 23.71
N GLU A 446 -2.56 18.81 23.01
CA GLU A 446 -1.60 18.84 21.91
C GLU A 446 -0.20 18.45 22.38
N SER A 447 0.30 19.12 23.44
CA SER A 447 1.63 18.81 24.01
C SER A 447 1.76 17.35 24.43
N LEU A 448 0.73 16.77 25.05
CA LEU A 448 0.72 15.36 25.44
C LEU A 448 0.77 14.45 24.21
N ARG A 449 -0.01 14.75 23.16
CA ARG A 449 -0.01 13.96 21.92
C ARG A 449 1.32 14.07 21.19
N GLU A 450 1.90 15.25 21.06
CA GLU A 450 3.21 15.45 20.43
C GLU A 450 4.30 14.63 21.13
N LEU A 451 4.32 14.66 22.48
CA LEU A 451 5.26 13.87 23.25
C LEU A 451 5.06 12.37 23.11
N LEU A 452 3.82 11.92 22.93
CA LEU A 452 3.47 10.50 22.75
C LEU A 452 3.64 10.03 21.29
N GLN A 453 3.45 10.90 20.29
CA GLN A 453 3.62 10.56 18.86
C GLN A 453 5.04 10.07 18.56
N GLY A 454 6.05 10.57 19.27
CA GLY A 454 7.42 10.08 19.18
C GLY A 454 7.70 8.73 19.86
N ARG A 455 6.75 8.19 20.64
CA ARG A 455 6.95 7.03 21.53
C ARG A 455 5.97 5.89 21.28
N LEU A 456 4.71 6.20 20.97
CA LEU A 456 3.63 5.23 20.80
C LEU A 456 3.10 5.20 19.35
N PRO A 457 2.64 4.03 18.87
CA PRO A 457 1.87 3.96 17.64
C PRO A 457 0.60 4.82 17.74
N ALA A 458 0.15 5.39 16.62
CA ALA A 458 -1.03 6.26 16.59
C ALA A 458 -2.29 5.64 17.22
N ALA A 459 -2.53 4.34 16.99
CA ALA A 459 -3.66 3.60 17.58
C ALA A 459 -3.58 3.44 19.12
N SER A 460 -2.42 3.69 19.72
CA SER A 460 -2.19 3.58 21.17
C SER A 460 -2.24 4.94 21.87
N ILE A 461 -2.33 6.05 21.14
CA ILE A 461 -2.42 7.39 21.72
C ILE A 461 -3.86 7.64 22.16
N PRO A 462 -4.10 8.04 23.44
CA PRO A 462 -5.44 8.33 23.91
C PRO A 462 -6.13 9.44 23.11
N ALA A 463 -7.40 9.24 22.79
CA ALA A 463 -8.23 10.23 22.14
C ALA A 463 -8.51 11.43 23.05
N ASN A 464 -8.65 11.17 24.36
CA ASN A 464 -8.98 12.18 25.34
C ASN A 464 -8.03 12.10 26.56
N PHE A 465 -7.64 13.27 27.11
CA PHE A 465 -6.83 13.39 28.31
C PHE A 465 -7.59 14.23 29.36
N HIS A 466 -7.72 13.67 30.55
CA HIS A 466 -8.45 14.29 31.67
C HIS A 466 -7.50 14.45 32.85
N TRP A 467 -7.51 15.62 33.49
CA TRP A 467 -6.68 15.88 34.66
C TRP A 467 -7.50 15.76 35.94
N LEU A 468 -6.98 14.99 36.90
CA LEU A 468 -7.53 14.80 38.23
C LEU A 468 -6.50 15.19 39.29
N GLU A 469 -6.96 15.54 40.48
CA GLU A 469 -6.06 15.73 41.62
C GLU A 469 -5.47 14.38 42.06
N ARG A 470 -6.24 13.29 41.94
CA ARG A 470 -5.81 11.95 42.28
C ARG A 470 -6.59 10.88 41.47
N ILE A 471 -5.89 9.85 41.00
CA ILE A 471 -6.51 8.68 40.36
C ILE A 471 -7.30 7.89 41.39
N PRO A 472 -8.61 7.61 41.22
CA PRO A 472 -9.41 6.78 42.10
C PRO A 472 -8.82 5.37 42.21
N ARG A 473 -8.76 4.85 43.45
CA ARG A 473 -8.25 3.52 43.75
C ARG A 473 -9.22 2.69 44.59
N LEU A 474 -9.27 1.41 44.30
CA LEU A 474 -9.99 0.43 45.14
C LEU A 474 -9.25 0.20 46.48
N PRO A 475 -9.90 -0.43 47.50
CA PRO A 475 -9.26 -0.74 48.78
C PRO A 475 -7.95 -1.55 48.65
N ASN A 476 -7.77 -2.31 47.56
CA ASN A 476 -6.57 -3.09 47.25
C ASN A 476 -5.52 -2.30 46.47
N PHE A 477 -5.63 -0.97 46.45
CA PHE A 477 -4.75 -0.03 45.76
C PHE A 477 -4.72 -0.12 44.19
N LYS A 478 -5.54 -0.99 43.59
CA LYS A 478 -5.71 -1.01 42.15
C LYS A 478 -6.54 0.18 41.67
N THR A 479 -6.28 0.65 40.48
CA THR A 479 -7.08 1.71 39.85
C THR A 479 -8.56 1.33 39.77
N ASP A 480 -9.44 2.20 40.20
CA ASP A 480 -10.88 2.01 40.07
C ASP A 480 -11.35 2.46 38.71
N LEU A 481 -11.26 1.55 37.75
CA LEU A 481 -11.66 1.80 36.35
C LEU A 481 -13.16 2.14 36.23
N ALA A 482 -14.00 1.63 37.11
CA ALA A 482 -15.43 1.93 37.13
C ALA A 482 -15.70 3.36 37.60
N ALA A 483 -14.95 3.85 38.56
CA ALA A 483 -15.01 5.25 39.00
C ALA A 483 -14.55 6.19 37.88
N LEU A 484 -13.44 5.87 37.18
CA LEU A 484 -12.94 6.64 36.05
C LEU A 484 -13.95 6.71 34.90
N LYS A 485 -14.60 5.58 34.58
CA LYS A 485 -15.67 5.57 33.53
C LYS A 485 -16.87 6.41 33.93
N ARG A 486 -17.20 6.53 35.20
CA ARG A 486 -18.29 7.42 35.68
C ARG A 486 -17.94 8.91 35.59
N LEU A 487 -16.65 9.24 35.62
CA LEU A 487 -16.15 10.61 35.49
C LEU A 487 -16.07 11.08 34.02
N LEU A 488 -16.33 10.21 33.05
CA LEU A 488 -16.50 10.65 31.66
C LEU A 488 -17.64 11.66 31.60
N PRO A 489 -17.46 12.76 30.85
CA PRO A 489 -18.56 13.70 30.63
C PRO A 489 -19.75 12.90 30.10
N LYS A 490 -20.87 12.95 30.81
CA LYS A 490 -22.12 12.43 30.27
C LYS A 490 -22.42 13.32 29.06
N THR A 491 -22.48 12.73 27.89
CA THR A 491 -23.06 13.35 26.72
C THR A 491 -24.54 13.59 27.03
N SER A 492 -24.86 14.73 27.61
CA SER A 492 -26.24 15.23 27.64
C SER A 492 -26.65 15.45 26.19
N PRO A 493 -27.91 15.14 25.81
CA PRO A 493 -28.45 15.64 24.58
C PRO A 493 -28.25 17.16 24.61
N LEU A 494 -27.64 17.71 23.59
CA LEU A 494 -27.30 19.11 23.46
C LEU A 494 -28.52 19.98 23.79
N GLU A 495 -28.46 20.76 24.88
CA GLU A 495 -29.04 22.06 24.88
C GLU A 495 -28.31 22.83 23.76
N GLU A 496 -29.05 23.24 22.75
CA GLU A 496 -28.56 24.17 21.73
C GLU A 496 -27.88 25.34 22.48
N PRO A 497 -26.61 25.67 22.25
CA PRO A 497 -26.07 26.88 22.81
C PRO A 497 -26.86 28.03 22.17
N GLU A 498 -27.50 28.82 23.05
CA GLU A 498 -28.05 30.15 22.70
C GLU A 498 -26.94 30.87 21.90
N HIS A 499 -27.30 31.28 20.69
CA HIS A 499 -26.42 32.06 19.83
C HIS A 499 -25.87 33.27 20.58
N PRO A 500 -24.56 33.48 20.66
CA PRO A 500 -24.04 34.78 20.79
C PRO A 500 -24.30 35.47 19.44
N GLY A 501 -25.24 36.38 19.44
CA GLY A 501 -25.55 37.20 18.30
C GLY A 501 -24.35 38.00 17.83
N ASP A 502 -24.34 38.23 16.54
CA ASP A 502 -23.65 39.27 15.82
C ASP A 502 -22.11 39.32 15.86
N ALA A 503 -21.51 38.65 14.89
CA ALA A 503 -20.52 39.25 13.98
C ALA A 503 -19.88 38.16 13.11
N LEU A 504 -20.38 37.97 11.91
CA LEU A 504 -19.61 37.71 10.70
C LEU A 504 -20.60 37.49 9.55
N HIS A 505 -20.75 38.48 8.72
CA HIS A 505 -21.32 38.33 7.39
C HIS A 505 -20.40 37.42 6.58
N GLY A 506 -20.71 36.10 6.56
CA GLY A 506 -20.13 35.13 5.68
C GLY A 506 -21.15 34.73 4.64
N ASP A 507 -20.71 34.60 3.40
CA ASP A 507 -21.46 34.15 2.25
C ASP A 507 -22.23 32.84 2.57
N ASP A 508 -23.49 32.70 2.16
CA ASP A 508 -24.37 31.55 2.45
C ASP A 508 -23.71 30.20 2.11
N SER A 509 -22.87 30.16 1.08
CA SER A 509 -22.11 28.95 0.67
C SER A 509 -21.07 28.49 1.71
N SER A 510 -20.52 29.41 2.53
CA SER A 510 -19.58 29.08 3.60
C SER A 510 -20.23 28.31 4.75
N LEU A 511 -21.47 28.68 5.09
CA LEU A 511 -22.21 28.03 6.17
C LEU A 511 -22.63 26.61 5.80
N GLU A 512 -23.05 26.36 4.56
CA GLU A 512 -23.39 25.01 4.08
C GLU A 512 -22.19 24.07 4.08
N ILE A 513 -21.02 24.52 3.63
CA ILE A 513 -19.78 23.73 3.65
C ILE A 513 -19.37 23.42 5.09
N ARG A 514 -19.46 24.38 6.01
CA ARG A 514 -19.15 24.17 7.42
C ARG A 514 -20.06 23.14 8.07
N HIS A 515 -21.37 23.22 7.84
CA HIS A 515 -22.33 22.24 8.36
C HIS A 515 -22.08 20.84 7.78
N SER A 516 -21.90 20.74 6.47
CA SER A 516 -21.62 19.48 5.80
C SER A 516 -20.29 18.86 6.30
N LEU A 517 -19.25 19.68 6.43
CA LEU A 517 -17.96 19.22 6.94
C LEU A 517 -18.06 18.79 8.41
N ALA A 518 -18.81 19.51 9.25
CA ALA A 518 -18.97 19.16 10.65
C ALA A 518 -19.68 17.82 10.84
N ALA A 519 -20.73 17.57 10.05
CA ALA A 519 -21.41 16.30 10.03
C ALA A 519 -20.47 15.15 9.60
N CYS A 520 -19.77 15.31 8.47
CA CYS A 520 -18.81 14.33 7.97
C CYS A 520 -17.64 14.11 8.93
N TRP A 521 -17.13 15.16 9.58
CA TRP A 521 -16.03 15.10 10.54
C TRP A 521 -16.41 14.28 11.78
N ASN A 522 -17.58 14.57 12.35
CA ASN A 522 -18.10 13.83 13.50
C ASN A 522 -18.42 12.37 13.14
N GLU A 523 -18.97 12.10 11.96
CA GLU A 523 -19.25 10.76 11.48
C GLU A 523 -17.96 9.96 11.26
N ALA A 524 -16.94 10.58 10.64
CA ALA A 524 -15.63 9.94 10.43
C ALA A 524 -14.92 9.60 11.75
N LEU A 525 -15.09 10.45 12.76
CA LEU A 525 -14.58 10.20 14.11
C LEU A 525 -15.51 9.35 14.97
N GLN A 526 -16.69 8.98 14.44
CA GLN A 526 -17.74 8.21 15.13
C GLN A 526 -18.13 8.81 16.50
N ARG A 527 -18.20 10.12 16.56
CA ARG A 527 -18.56 10.87 17.77
C ARG A 527 -19.61 11.93 17.44
N GLN A 528 -20.26 12.46 18.49
CA GLN A 528 -21.08 13.68 18.43
C GLN A 528 -20.45 14.67 19.42
N GLY A 529 -20.23 15.92 19.01
CA GLY A 529 -19.69 16.93 19.89
C GLY A 529 -19.04 18.12 19.18
N PHE A 530 -18.48 18.99 19.98
CA PHE A 530 -17.78 20.19 19.52
C PHE A 530 -16.54 19.81 18.71
N ILE A 531 -16.38 20.45 17.58
CA ILE A 531 -15.19 20.38 16.72
C ILE A 531 -14.40 21.66 16.95
N ASP A 532 -13.17 21.52 17.45
CA ASP A 532 -12.28 22.64 17.59
C ASP A 532 -11.72 23.01 16.19
N PRO A 533 -11.99 24.23 15.69
CA PRO A 533 -11.66 24.60 14.32
C PRO A 533 -10.15 24.73 14.05
N ILE A 534 -9.34 24.92 15.08
CA ILE A 534 -7.88 25.14 14.96
C ILE A 534 -7.07 23.92 15.37
N VAL A 535 -7.68 22.93 16.02
CA VAL A 535 -7.03 21.66 16.39
C VAL A 535 -7.03 20.70 15.22
N SER A 536 -5.91 20.00 15.00
CA SER A 536 -5.78 19.11 13.85
C SER A 536 -6.72 17.89 13.92
N PHE A 537 -7.00 17.27 12.77
CA PHE A 537 -7.83 16.07 12.69
C PHE A 537 -7.29 14.92 13.55
N ALA A 538 -5.96 14.73 13.55
CA ALA A 538 -5.32 13.72 14.37
C ALA A 538 -5.45 14.03 15.87
N ASP A 539 -5.31 15.29 16.24
CA ASP A 539 -5.41 15.71 17.64
C ASP A 539 -6.84 15.63 18.17
N GLN A 540 -7.82 15.65 17.28
CA GLN A 540 -9.23 15.38 17.61
C GLN A 540 -9.58 13.88 17.56
N GLY A 541 -8.59 12.99 17.48
CA GLY A 541 -8.77 11.54 17.51
C GLY A 541 -8.83 10.86 16.14
N GLY A 542 -8.59 11.60 15.06
CA GLY A 542 -8.57 11.08 13.70
C GLY A 542 -7.26 10.34 13.38
N ASP A 543 -7.36 9.11 12.91
CA ASP A 543 -6.23 8.38 12.35
C ASP A 543 -6.31 8.31 10.81
N SER A 544 -5.41 7.55 10.21
CA SER A 544 -5.37 7.39 8.75
C SER A 544 -6.65 6.76 8.18
N LEU A 545 -7.32 5.89 8.92
CA LEU A 545 -8.58 5.28 8.48
C LEU A 545 -9.74 6.26 8.59
N ALA A 546 -9.82 7.00 9.70
CA ALA A 546 -10.80 8.06 9.90
C ALA A 546 -10.62 9.19 8.87
N ALA A 547 -9.38 9.57 8.54
CA ALA A 547 -9.10 10.57 7.50
C ALA A 547 -9.59 10.12 6.12
N MET A 548 -9.39 8.84 5.77
CA MET A 548 -9.92 8.28 4.53
C MET A 548 -11.45 8.20 4.53
N SER A 549 -12.05 7.87 5.69
CA SER A 549 -13.52 7.86 5.84
C SER A 549 -14.09 9.28 5.70
N LEU A 550 -13.46 10.29 6.31
CA LEU A 550 -13.84 11.69 6.15
C LEU A 550 -13.80 12.13 4.70
N LEU A 551 -12.75 11.75 3.96
CA LEU A 551 -12.62 12.08 2.54
C LEU A 551 -13.80 11.50 1.74
N VAL A 552 -14.14 10.22 1.96
CA VAL A 552 -15.26 9.55 1.29
C VAL A 552 -16.61 10.21 1.61
N LEU A 553 -16.85 10.52 2.89
CA LEU A 553 -18.06 11.20 3.32
C LEU A 553 -18.19 12.58 2.65
N LEU A 554 -17.10 13.32 2.58
CA LEU A 554 -17.05 14.63 1.91
C LEU A 554 -17.29 14.49 0.40
N GLU A 555 -16.68 13.53 -0.29
CA GLU A 555 -16.92 13.27 -1.71
C GLU A 555 -18.41 12.97 -1.99
N LYS A 556 -19.02 12.16 -1.14
CA LYS A 556 -20.44 11.79 -1.23
C LYS A 556 -21.35 13.00 -0.96
N THR A 557 -21.06 13.77 0.09
CA THR A 557 -21.90 14.91 0.52
C THR A 557 -21.78 16.07 -0.47
N LEU A 558 -20.56 16.34 -0.96
CA LEU A 558 -20.29 17.44 -1.89
C LEU A 558 -20.45 17.03 -3.37
N ALA A 559 -20.76 15.77 -3.64
CA ALA A 559 -20.92 15.20 -4.99
C ALA A 559 -19.75 15.52 -5.94
N ARG A 560 -18.52 15.61 -5.38
CA ARG A 560 -17.29 15.88 -6.14
C ARG A 560 -16.14 15.00 -5.66
N SER A 561 -15.21 14.66 -6.57
CA SER A 561 -13.98 13.93 -6.21
C SER A 561 -12.97 14.86 -5.55
N LEU A 562 -12.37 14.41 -4.47
CA LEU A 562 -11.38 15.16 -3.68
C LEU A 562 -10.01 14.45 -3.77
N GLU A 563 -8.93 15.19 -3.57
CA GLU A 563 -7.59 14.59 -3.54
C GLU A 563 -7.40 13.73 -2.28
N VAL A 564 -6.83 12.52 -2.43
CA VAL A 564 -6.59 11.59 -1.31
C VAL A 564 -5.72 12.22 -0.21
N GLY A 565 -4.86 13.16 -0.55
CA GLY A 565 -4.04 13.92 0.39
C GLY A 565 -4.71 15.13 1.06
N LEU A 566 -5.95 15.46 0.71
CA LEU A 566 -6.65 16.64 1.25
C LEU A 566 -6.87 16.53 2.76
N VAL A 567 -7.22 15.34 3.23
CA VAL A 567 -7.41 15.09 4.66
C VAL A 567 -6.19 14.32 5.18
N HIS A 568 -5.41 14.96 6.00
CA HIS A 568 -4.24 14.37 6.66
C HIS A 568 -4.22 14.73 8.16
N GLY A 569 -3.43 14.01 8.94
CA GLY A 569 -3.43 14.14 10.41
C GLY A 569 -3.23 15.57 10.93
N LYS A 570 -2.46 16.40 10.23
CA LYS A 570 -2.22 17.81 10.60
C LYS A 570 -3.28 18.79 10.07
N GLN A 571 -4.29 18.31 9.32
CA GLN A 571 -5.34 19.17 8.78
C GLN A 571 -6.29 19.60 9.88
N THR A 572 -6.51 20.92 10.01
CA THR A 572 -7.49 21.49 10.94
C THR A 572 -8.87 21.60 10.27
N PHE A 573 -9.93 21.67 11.05
CA PHE A 573 -11.28 21.88 10.54
C PHE A 573 -11.35 23.17 9.69
N GLU A 574 -10.83 24.28 10.20
CA GLU A 574 -10.81 25.56 9.48
C GLU A 574 -9.97 25.49 8.20
N GLY A 575 -8.80 24.86 8.28
CA GLY A 575 -7.96 24.66 7.10
C GLY A 575 -8.65 23.81 6.01
N LEU A 576 -9.49 22.84 6.42
CA LEU A 576 -10.27 22.04 5.48
C LEU A 576 -11.46 22.83 4.93
N VAL A 577 -12.15 23.63 5.73
CA VAL A 577 -13.18 24.58 5.26
C VAL A 577 -12.60 25.46 4.17
N GLN A 578 -11.46 26.11 4.42
CA GLN A 578 -10.80 26.97 3.44
C GLN A 578 -10.42 26.21 2.17
N ALA A 579 -9.90 24.99 2.29
CA ALA A 579 -9.56 24.15 1.14
C ALA A 579 -10.79 23.72 0.32
N LEU A 580 -11.94 23.53 0.97
CA LEU A 580 -13.20 23.15 0.34
C LEU A 580 -13.94 24.37 -0.23
N MET A 581 -13.77 25.56 0.35
CA MET A 581 -14.34 26.82 -0.12
C MET A 581 -13.62 27.40 -1.33
N VAL A 582 -12.38 26.97 -1.60
CA VAL A 582 -11.76 27.32 -2.87
C VAL A 582 -12.69 26.82 -3.97
N PRO A 583 -13.35 27.70 -4.76
CA PRO A 583 -14.16 27.24 -5.88
C PRO A 583 -13.28 26.31 -6.70
N ASP A 584 -13.89 25.29 -7.30
CA ASP A 584 -13.25 24.49 -8.35
C ASP A 584 -12.93 25.49 -9.49
N MET A 585 -11.92 26.36 -9.25
CA MET A 585 -11.33 27.12 -10.34
C MET A 585 -10.94 26.07 -11.35
N PRO A 586 -11.41 26.19 -12.59
CA PRO A 586 -11.12 25.20 -13.62
C PRO A 586 -9.62 25.02 -13.64
N ARG A 587 -9.13 23.94 -12.98
CA ARG A 587 -7.72 23.64 -12.90
C ARG A 587 -7.25 23.45 -14.31
N THR A 588 -6.31 24.24 -14.73
CA THR A 588 -5.70 24.11 -16.05
C THR A 588 -5.10 22.71 -16.13
N ARG A 589 -5.60 21.87 -17.04
CA ARG A 589 -5.13 20.50 -17.16
C ARG A 589 -4.02 20.41 -18.19
N LEU A 590 -2.89 19.83 -17.79
CA LEU A 590 -1.78 19.48 -18.65
C LEU A 590 -1.78 17.96 -18.87
N TYR A 591 -2.18 17.53 -20.05
CA TYR A 591 -2.15 16.12 -20.45
C TYR A 591 -0.77 15.73 -20.94
N VAL A 592 -0.15 14.76 -20.28
CA VAL A 592 1.16 14.25 -20.67
C VAL A 592 0.99 12.97 -21.46
N VAL A 593 1.51 12.98 -22.67
CA VAL A 593 1.47 11.84 -23.60
C VAL A 593 2.85 11.24 -23.71
N VAL A 594 2.96 9.97 -23.36
CA VAL A 594 4.22 9.21 -23.41
C VAL A 594 4.11 8.03 -24.36
N ARG A 595 5.17 7.29 -24.54
CA ARG A 595 5.18 6.06 -25.35
C ARG A 595 4.15 5.04 -24.81
N PRO A 596 3.39 4.34 -25.68
CA PRO A 596 2.49 3.26 -25.27
C PRO A 596 3.22 2.18 -24.44
N GLY A 597 2.55 1.64 -23.43
CA GLY A 597 3.10 0.61 -22.55
C GLY A 597 4.09 1.12 -21.50
N SER A 598 4.35 2.42 -21.39
CA SER A 598 5.11 2.98 -20.27
C SER A 598 4.28 2.95 -19.00
N SER A 599 4.81 2.32 -17.94
CA SER A 599 4.10 2.12 -16.66
C SER A 599 4.79 2.77 -15.45
N SER A 600 6.01 3.31 -15.62
CA SER A 600 6.77 3.95 -14.56
C SER A 600 7.26 5.33 -14.99
N PHE A 601 7.03 6.33 -14.13
CA PHE A 601 7.34 7.74 -14.40
C PHE A 601 8.03 8.35 -13.17
N PRO A 602 9.31 7.98 -12.88
CA PRO A 602 10.02 8.45 -11.68
C PRO A 602 10.11 9.98 -11.57
N TRP A 603 10.16 10.66 -12.72
CA TRP A 603 10.22 12.13 -12.84
C TRP A 603 8.90 12.84 -12.51
N LEU A 604 7.76 12.12 -12.54
CA LEU A 604 6.42 12.74 -12.46
C LEU A 604 6.18 13.49 -11.14
N ALA A 605 6.61 12.92 -10.02
CA ALA A 605 6.42 13.53 -8.71
C ALA A 605 7.17 14.86 -8.59
N GLY A 606 8.44 14.89 -8.97
CA GLY A 606 9.26 16.10 -8.98
C GLY A 606 8.75 17.15 -9.97
N PHE A 607 8.35 16.72 -11.17
CA PHE A 607 7.78 17.60 -12.17
C PHE A 607 6.43 18.20 -11.72
N SER A 608 5.52 17.39 -11.20
CA SER A 608 4.23 17.88 -10.68
C SER A 608 4.41 18.84 -9.49
N ALA A 609 5.39 18.56 -8.62
CA ALA A 609 5.69 19.44 -7.48
C ALA A 609 6.28 20.79 -7.91
N SER A 610 6.92 20.88 -9.09
CA SER A 610 7.48 22.12 -9.63
C SER A 610 6.43 23.04 -10.29
N LEU A 611 5.24 22.54 -10.57
CA LEU A 611 4.14 23.29 -11.19
C LEU A 611 3.25 23.97 -10.11
N PRO A 612 2.61 25.11 -10.45
CA PRO A 612 1.58 25.70 -9.57
C PRO A 612 0.46 24.72 -9.27
N LYS A 613 -0.08 24.74 -8.03
CA LYS A 613 -1.16 23.85 -7.58
C LYS A 613 -2.45 23.96 -8.41
N SER A 614 -2.62 25.04 -9.14
CA SER A 614 -3.71 25.29 -10.08
C SER A 614 -3.57 24.52 -11.42
N ILE A 615 -2.44 23.84 -11.65
CA ILE A 615 -2.22 23.01 -12.82
C ILE A 615 -2.25 21.54 -12.40
N GLN A 616 -3.17 20.80 -12.99
CA GLN A 616 -3.27 19.35 -12.80
C GLN A 616 -2.54 18.62 -13.92
N VAL A 617 -1.50 17.86 -13.60
CA VAL A 617 -0.80 16.99 -14.55
C VAL A 617 -1.53 15.66 -14.65
N GLN A 618 -1.88 15.24 -15.85
CA GLN A 618 -2.56 13.98 -16.10
C GLN A 618 -1.86 13.19 -17.19
N ILE A 619 -1.31 12.02 -16.84
CA ILE A 619 -0.76 11.11 -17.87
C ILE A 619 -1.91 10.40 -18.57
N VAL A 620 -1.91 10.44 -19.89
CA VAL A 620 -2.89 9.70 -20.68
C VAL A 620 -2.45 8.23 -20.79
N PRO A 621 -3.24 7.27 -20.26
CA PRO A 621 -2.90 5.86 -20.33
C PRO A 621 -3.08 5.36 -21.76
N LEU A 622 -1.99 4.96 -22.40
CA LEU A 622 -2.01 4.36 -23.72
C LEU A 622 -1.75 2.86 -23.62
N PRO A 623 -2.74 2.01 -23.94
CA PRO A 623 -2.57 0.56 -23.90
C PRO A 623 -1.58 0.12 -25.00
N LEU A 624 -0.88 -0.97 -24.73
CA LEU A 624 -0.02 -1.63 -25.69
C LEU A 624 -0.85 -2.68 -26.43
N VAL A 625 -1.34 -2.36 -27.62
CA VAL A 625 -2.10 -3.29 -28.47
C VAL A 625 -1.22 -3.67 -29.67
N TYR A 626 -0.64 -4.85 -29.63
CA TYR A 626 0.31 -5.31 -30.67
C TYR A 626 -0.32 -5.49 -32.05
N GLU A 627 -1.59 -5.89 -32.11
CA GLU A 627 -2.31 -6.09 -33.37
C GLU A 627 -2.55 -4.77 -34.13
N GLU A 628 -2.84 -3.70 -33.40
CA GLU A 628 -3.01 -2.35 -33.94
C GLU A 628 -1.67 -1.69 -34.32
N ALA A 629 -0.60 -2.06 -33.65
CA ALA A 629 0.74 -1.53 -33.91
C ALA A 629 1.31 -1.90 -35.30
N VAL A 630 0.68 -2.82 -36.01
CA VAL A 630 1.05 -3.21 -37.40
C VAL A 630 0.38 -2.33 -38.47
N SER A 631 -0.63 -1.52 -38.08
CA SER A 631 -1.36 -0.65 -39.00
C SER A 631 -0.56 0.59 -39.42
N ALA A 632 -0.66 1.00 -40.68
CA ALA A 632 -0.08 2.24 -41.18
C ALA A 632 -0.64 3.50 -40.49
N SER A 633 -1.80 3.39 -39.87
CA SER A 633 -2.48 4.47 -39.13
C SER A 633 -2.23 4.41 -37.60
N PHE A 634 -1.21 3.73 -37.13
CA PHE A 634 -0.99 3.49 -35.71
C PHE A 634 -0.90 4.77 -34.87
N ILE A 635 -0.18 5.79 -35.32
CA ILE A 635 -0.07 7.08 -34.62
C ILE A 635 -1.42 7.80 -34.59
N GLN A 636 -2.16 7.78 -35.72
CA GLN A 636 -3.50 8.36 -35.79
C GLN A 636 -4.49 7.66 -34.87
N THR A 637 -4.42 6.33 -34.74
CA THR A 637 -5.24 5.53 -33.82
C THR A 637 -4.93 5.90 -32.36
N LEU A 638 -3.66 6.02 -32.01
CA LEU A 638 -3.24 6.46 -30.67
C LEU A 638 -3.64 7.92 -30.41
N GLY A 639 -3.51 8.81 -31.39
CA GLY A 639 -3.98 10.19 -31.31
C GLY A 639 -5.49 10.27 -31.08
N ALA A 640 -6.27 9.43 -31.78
CA ALA A 640 -7.72 9.30 -31.56
C ALA A 640 -8.05 8.80 -30.15
N THR A 641 -7.27 7.85 -29.62
CA THR A 641 -7.43 7.36 -28.26
C THR A 641 -7.19 8.45 -27.22
N VAL A 642 -6.13 9.26 -27.39
CA VAL A 642 -5.84 10.44 -26.55
C VAL A 642 -6.98 11.45 -26.65
N ALA A 643 -7.41 11.79 -27.85
CA ALA A 643 -8.50 12.75 -28.06
C ALA A 643 -9.83 12.28 -27.45
N ALA A 644 -10.16 10.98 -27.59
CA ALA A 644 -11.34 10.38 -26.98
C ALA A 644 -11.25 10.37 -25.44
N TYR A 645 -10.06 10.10 -24.87
CA TYR A 645 -9.82 10.17 -23.45
C TYR A 645 -10.06 11.59 -22.90
N ILE A 646 -9.51 12.61 -23.57
CA ILE A 646 -9.66 14.02 -23.17
C ILE A 646 -11.12 14.47 -23.26
N LYS A 647 -11.84 14.10 -24.33
CA LYS A 647 -13.25 14.44 -24.50
C LYS A 647 -14.21 13.86 -23.44
N LYS A 648 -13.83 12.76 -22.81
CA LYS A 648 -14.57 12.16 -21.68
C LYS A 648 -14.37 12.89 -20.37
N GLN A 649 -13.38 13.78 -20.28
CA GLN A 649 -13.15 14.56 -19.08
C GLN A 649 -14.06 15.79 -19.04
N PRO A 650 -14.49 16.26 -17.86
CA PRO A 650 -15.28 17.50 -17.73
C PRO A 650 -14.54 18.68 -18.38
N ALA A 651 -15.25 19.49 -19.16
CA ALA A 651 -14.65 20.65 -19.83
C ALA A 651 -14.23 21.69 -18.78
N ALA A 652 -12.94 21.97 -18.70
CA ALA A 652 -12.34 22.93 -17.75
C ALA A 652 -11.35 23.86 -18.44
N GLY A 653 -11.79 24.56 -19.51
CA GLY A 653 -10.94 25.48 -20.28
C GLY A 653 -10.18 24.81 -21.41
N PRO A 654 -9.20 25.51 -22.02
CA PRO A 654 -8.42 24.99 -23.15
C PRO A 654 -7.56 23.81 -22.70
N VAL A 655 -7.44 22.81 -23.60
CA VAL A 655 -6.62 21.61 -23.40
C VAL A 655 -5.15 21.94 -23.63
N HIS A 656 -4.28 21.56 -22.71
CA HIS A 656 -2.83 21.64 -22.88
C HIS A 656 -2.23 20.24 -22.99
N LEU A 657 -1.34 20.03 -23.95
CA LEU A 657 -0.71 18.76 -24.26
C LEU A 657 0.81 18.86 -24.17
N LEU A 658 1.43 17.93 -23.46
CA LEU A 658 2.88 17.72 -23.43
C LEU A 658 3.18 16.31 -23.95
N GLY A 659 3.80 16.22 -25.09
CA GLY A 659 4.28 14.95 -25.63
C GLY A 659 5.77 14.78 -25.42
N LEU A 660 6.19 13.63 -24.88
CA LEU A 660 7.59 13.31 -24.62
C LEU A 660 8.10 12.25 -25.60
N SER A 661 9.22 12.53 -26.26
CA SER A 661 9.84 11.61 -27.19
C SER A 661 8.81 11.14 -28.25
N PHE A 662 8.58 9.84 -28.42
CA PHE A 662 7.55 9.33 -29.32
C PHE A 662 6.14 9.85 -29.02
N GLY A 663 5.83 10.12 -27.75
CA GLY A 663 4.57 10.72 -27.33
C GLY A 663 4.32 12.11 -27.91
N ALA A 664 5.36 12.83 -28.35
CA ALA A 664 5.21 14.12 -29.02
C ALA A 664 4.40 14.03 -30.32
N ARG A 665 4.58 12.95 -31.09
CA ARG A 665 3.82 12.70 -32.33
C ARG A 665 2.38 12.34 -32.06
N ILE A 666 2.14 11.51 -31.02
CA ILE A 666 0.80 11.14 -30.60
C ILE A 666 0.06 12.37 -30.08
N ALA A 667 0.71 13.21 -29.27
CA ALA A 667 0.14 14.44 -28.75
C ALA A 667 -0.17 15.44 -29.89
N PHE A 668 0.68 15.54 -30.89
CA PHE A 668 0.44 16.37 -32.05
C PHE A 668 -0.77 15.92 -32.86
N ASP A 669 -0.86 14.62 -33.16
CA ASP A 669 -2.00 14.06 -33.89
C ASP A 669 -3.30 14.20 -33.09
N ALA A 670 -3.27 13.97 -31.77
CA ALA A 670 -4.39 14.20 -30.87
C ALA A 670 -4.82 15.67 -30.86
N ALA A 671 -3.88 16.63 -30.88
CA ALA A 671 -4.17 18.06 -30.95
C ALA A 671 -4.89 18.42 -32.26
N CYS A 672 -4.43 17.90 -33.39
CA CYS A 672 -5.10 18.08 -34.68
C CYS A 672 -6.53 17.53 -34.65
N GLN A 673 -6.75 16.33 -34.09
CA GLN A 673 -8.08 15.72 -33.99
C GLN A 673 -9.00 16.45 -32.99
N LEU A 674 -8.47 16.99 -31.90
CA LEU A 674 -9.22 17.81 -30.94
C LEU A 674 -9.68 19.12 -31.59
N VAL A 675 -8.78 19.83 -32.30
CA VAL A 675 -9.11 21.06 -33.03
C VAL A 675 -10.16 20.81 -34.10
N ALA A 676 -9.99 19.73 -34.87
CA ALA A 676 -10.99 19.32 -35.89
C ALA A 676 -12.37 19.00 -35.28
N ALA A 677 -12.41 18.61 -34.00
CA ALA A 677 -13.63 18.35 -33.23
C ALA A 677 -14.16 19.59 -32.48
N GLY A 678 -13.60 20.79 -32.70
CA GLY A 678 -14.04 22.03 -32.06
C GLY A 678 -13.53 22.21 -30.62
N VAL A 679 -12.60 21.40 -30.15
CA VAL A 679 -12.02 21.51 -28.81
C VAL A 679 -10.85 22.49 -28.85
N ALA A 680 -10.88 23.50 -27.97
CA ALA A 680 -9.81 24.49 -27.88
C ALA A 680 -8.52 23.87 -27.30
N VAL A 681 -7.44 23.87 -28.09
CA VAL A 681 -6.10 23.47 -27.65
C VAL A 681 -5.31 24.75 -27.34
N GLY A 682 -4.96 24.95 -26.05
CA GLY A 682 -4.27 26.14 -25.56
C GLY A 682 -2.76 26.08 -25.75
N ALA A 683 -2.11 24.94 -25.46
CA ALA A 683 -0.70 24.74 -25.72
C ALA A 683 -0.43 23.31 -26.19
N LEU A 684 0.47 23.17 -27.14
CA LEU A 684 1.03 21.90 -27.59
C LEU A 684 2.55 21.97 -27.45
N ILE A 685 3.10 21.12 -26.59
CA ILE A 685 4.52 21.11 -26.22
C ILE A 685 5.10 19.76 -26.64
N ALA A 686 6.12 19.82 -27.49
CA ALA A 686 6.82 18.65 -28.01
C ALA A 686 8.21 18.54 -27.37
N GLY A 687 8.42 17.55 -26.52
CA GLY A 687 9.71 17.31 -25.88
C GLY A 687 10.62 16.40 -26.71
N ASP A 688 11.65 16.97 -27.26
CA ASP A 688 12.83 16.37 -27.88
C ASP A 688 12.58 15.26 -28.93
N MET A 689 11.58 15.46 -29.82
CA MET A 689 11.36 14.62 -30.99
C MET A 689 10.59 15.33 -32.08
N GLY A 690 11.17 15.37 -33.30
CA GLY A 690 10.53 15.96 -34.48
C GLY A 690 9.52 15.02 -35.14
N PRO A 691 8.67 15.56 -36.07
CA PRO A 691 7.69 14.80 -36.85
C PRO A 691 8.36 13.81 -37.82
N ALA A 692 9.54 14.15 -38.36
CA ALA A 692 10.32 13.29 -39.26
C ALA A 692 11.59 12.79 -38.56
N PHE A 693 11.89 11.50 -38.71
CA PHE A 693 13.18 10.95 -38.27
C PHE A 693 14.30 11.34 -39.21
N TYR A 694 15.33 12.05 -38.72
CA TYR A 694 16.51 12.39 -39.50
C TYR A 694 17.29 11.14 -39.89
N GLN A 695 17.34 10.82 -41.17
CA GLN A 695 17.90 9.58 -41.71
C GLN A 695 19.40 9.40 -41.49
N LYS A 696 20.18 10.50 -41.29
CA LYS A 696 21.66 10.43 -41.27
C LYS A 696 22.30 10.04 -39.96
N SER A 697 21.62 10.16 -38.83
CA SER A 697 22.24 9.87 -37.52
C SER A 697 21.95 8.45 -36.94
N TRP A 698 21.08 7.73 -37.57
CA TRP A 698 20.50 6.49 -37.04
C TRP A 698 21.38 5.24 -37.11
N PRO A 699 22.11 4.95 -38.22
CA PRO A 699 23.04 3.82 -38.27
C PRO A 699 24.10 3.88 -37.17
N ALA A 700 24.56 5.09 -36.82
CA ALA A 700 25.58 5.30 -35.82
C ALA A 700 25.05 5.06 -34.36
N ARG A 701 23.77 5.42 -34.08
CA ARG A 701 23.16 5.18 -32.73
C ARG A 701 22.83 3.71 -32.50
N LEU A 702 22.33 3.00 -33.48
CA LEU A 702 22.15 1.55 -33.45
C LEU A 702 23.47 0.81 -33.35
N GLN A 703 24.48 1.25 -34.09
CA GLN A 703 25.84 0.75 -33.99
C GLN A 703 26.42 0.99 -32.59
N LYS A 704 26.22 2.17 -31.98
CA LYS A 704 26.76 2.49 -30.63
C LYS A 704 26.09 1.67 -29.51
N ARG A 705 24.75 1.53 -29.51
CA ARG A 705 24.04 0.65 -28.55
C ARG A 705 24.33 -0.82 -28.81
N GLY A 706 24.39 -1.26 -30.06
CA GLY A 706 24.84 -2.60 -30.43
C GLY A 706 26.31 -2.85 -30.08
N TRP A 707 27.17 -1.82 -30.14
CA TRP A 707 28.58 -1.89 -29.73
C TRP A 707 28.72 -1.93 -28.20
N GLN A 708 27.93 -1.16 -27.45
CA GLN A 708 27.92 -1.22 -25.99
C GLN A 708 27.42 -2.57 -25.48
N MET A 709 26.37 -3.15 -26.11
CA MET A 709 25.96 -4.53 -25.81
C MET A 709 27.02 -5.57 -26.21
N MET A 710 27.74 -5.36 -27.30
CA MET A 710 28.78 -6.28 -27.75
C MET A 710 30.07 -6.25 -26.92
N GLN A 711 30.32 -5.19 -26.15
CA GLN A 711 31.47 -5.13 -25.21
C GLN A 711 31.24 -5.95 -23.94
N ILE A 712 29.97 -6.26 -23.62
CA ILE A 712 29.59 -6.97 -22.39
C ILE A 712 29.49 -8.50 -22.63
N MET A 713 29.59 -9.02 -23.87
CA MET A 713 29.29 -10.42 -24.18
C MET A 713 30.48 -11.21 -24.73
N THR A 714 30.57 -12.49 -24.37
CA THR A 714 31.62 -13.43 -24.81
C THR A 714 31.36 -14.06 -26.19
N GLY A 715 32.37 -14.66 -26.82
CA GLY A 715 32.46 -14.98 -28.25
C GLY A 715 31.29 -15.80 -28.90
N ARG A 716 30.59 -16.72 -28.21
CA ARG A 716 29.46 -17.49 -28.79
C ARG A 716 28.17 -16.67 -28.89
N GLU A 717 27.94 -15.78 -27.95
CA GLU A 717 26.77 -14.91 -27.93
C GLU A 717 26.83 -13.81 -28.99
N ARG A 718 28.05 -13.33 -29.34
CA ARG A 718 28.27 -12.38 -30.44
C ARG A 718 27.79 -12.90 -31.81
N LEU A 719 27.90 -14.19 -32.05
CA LEU A 719 27.50 -14.79 -33.34
C LEU A 719 25.98 -14.95 -33.44
N GLN A 720 25.32 -15.24 -32.31
CA GLN A 720 23.87 -15.31 -32.22
C GLN A 720 23.22 -13.94 -32.36
N LEU A 721 23.79 -12.89 -31.72
CA LEU A 721 23.29 -11.52 -31.85
C LEU A 721 23.47 -10.96 -33.27
N LYS A 722 24.56 -11.25 -33.97
CA LYS A 722 24.67 -10.86 -35.40
C LYS A 722 23.58 -11.50 -36.26
N LYS A 723 23.24 -12.75 -36.01
CA LYS A 723 22.13 -13.45 -36.72
C LYS A 723 20.76 -12.85 -36.30
N LYS A 724 20.56 -12.48 -35.02
CA LYS A 724 19.32 -11.85 -34.52
C LYS A 724 19.20 -10.39 -35.00
N ALA A 725 20.27 -9.61 -35.03
CA ALA A 725 20.28 -8.24 -35.57
C ALA A 725 20.00 -8.20 -37.07
N VAL A 726 20.51 -9.17 -37.84
CA VAL A 726 20.18 -9.32 -39.26
C VAL A 726 18.73 -9.79 -39.44
N ALA A 727 18.19 -10.61 -38.53
CA ALA A 727 16.79 -11.01 -38.58
C ALA A 727 15.85 -9.83 -38.23
N VAL A 728 16.20 -8.99 -37.27
CA VAL A 728 15.46 -7.75 -36.93
C VAL A 728 15.54 -6.73 -38.10
N LEU A 729 16.68 -6.60 -38.75
CA LEU A 729 16.82 -5.77 -39.98
C LEU A 729 16.03 -6.32 -41.17
N ARG A 730 15.85 -7.65 -41.26
CA ARG A 730 14.94 -8.29 -42.24
C ARG A 730 13.47 -8.16 -41.86
N LEU A 731 13.13 -8.11 -40.59
CA LEU A 731 11.76 -7.84 -40.07
C LEU A 731 11.23 -6.44 -40.44
N LEU A 732 12.09 -5.53 -40.87
CA LEU A 732 11.71 -4.21 -41.34
C LEU A 732 11.22 -4.21 -42.81
N SER A 733 11.07 -5.38 -43.48
CA SER A 733 10.48 -5.49 -44.80
C SER A 733 8.95 -5.65 -44.75
N PRO A 734 8.18 -4.99 -45.62
CA PRO A 734 6.71 -5.08 -45.63
C PRO A 734 6.12 -6.48 -45.77
N SER A 735 6.87 -7.41 -46.40
CA SER A 735 6.44 -8.80 -46.63
C SER A 735 6.45 -9.66 -45.35
N MET A 736 7.24 -9.31 -44.34
CA MET A 736 7.32 -10.06 -43.10
C MET A 736 6.35 -9.56 -42.03
N LEU A 737 6.04 -8.27 -42.06
CA LEU A 737 4.94 -7.70 -41.27
C LEU A 737 3.59 -8.34 -41.63
N LYS A 738 3.36 -8.64 -42.90
CA LYS A 738 2.19 -9.39 -43.37
C LYS A 738 2.14 -10.86 -42.91
N LYS A 739 3.28 -11.50 -42.71
CA LYS A 739 3.36 -12.88 -42.18
C LYS A 739 3.14 -12.98 -40.67
N LEU A 740 3.47 -11.94 -39.90
CA LEU A 740 3.22 -11.87 -38.45
C LEU A 740 1.75 -11.58 -38.11
N SER A 741 1.03 -10.87 -39.00
CA SER A 741 -0.41 -10.61 -38.84
C SER A 741 -1.32 -11.80 -39.22
N ALA A 742 -0.81 -12.78 -39.97
CA ALA A 742 -1.58 -13.92 -40.49
C ALA A 742 -1.39 -15.26 -39.74
N GLY A 743 -0.48 -15.31 -38.75
CA GLY A 743 -0.13 -16.58 -38.09
C GLY A 743 -0.10 -16.46 -36.58
N GLY A 744 -1.22 -16.72 -35.93
CA GLY A 744 -1.27 -16.98 -34.49
C GLY A 744 -0.61 -18.31 -34.12
N GLN A 745 0.68 -18.53 -34.44
CA GLN A 745 1.41 -19.75 -34.07
C GLN A 745 2.61 -19.46 -33.18
N LYS A 746 2.57 -20.08 -32.04
CA LYS A 746 3.56 -20.38 -31.00
C LYS A 746 5.01 -20.12 -31.40
N PHE A 747 5.63 -19.13 -30.81
CA PHE A 747 7.06 -19.11 -30.60
C PHE A 747 7.39 -19.98 -29.37
N SER A 748 7.74 -21.24 -29.62
CA SER A 748 8.36 -22.12 -28.62
C SER A 748 9.88 -21.98 -28.74
N GLY A 749 10.46 -21.24 -27.82
CA GLY A 749 11.91 -21.12 -27.71
C GLY A 749 12.21 -20.26 -26.49
N SER A 750 12.62 -20.91 -25.40
CA SER A 750 13.07 -20.32 -24.17
C SER A 750 14.21 -19.34 -24.40
N GLU A 751 14.01 -18.01 -24.23
CA GLU A 751 15.01 -17.02 -23.82
C GLU A 751 14.41 -15.62 -23.86
N ASN A 752 14.39 -14.92 -22.71
CA ASN A 752 14.17 -13.46 -22.48
C ASN A 752 13.06 -12.75 -23.28
N VAL A 753 11.82 -13.14 -23.03
CA VAL A 753 10.62 -12.57 -23.67
C VAL A 753 10.41 -11.05 -23.43
N PRO A 754 10.73 -10.44 -22.26
CA PRO A 754 10.55 -8.99 -22.05
C PRO A 754 11.42 -8.11 -22.94
N ASP A 755 12.69 -8.47 -23.16
CA ASP A 755 13.60 -7.71 -24.03
C ASP A 755 13.22 -7.81 -25.51
N GLN A 756 12.72 -8.96 -25.94
CA GLN A 756 12.27 -9.13 -27.33
C GLN A 756 10.99 -8.34 -27.62
N LYS A 757 10.06 -8.25 -26.66
CA LYS A 757 8.84 -7.42 -26.77
C LYS A 757 9.18 -5.94 -26.81
N ASN A 758 10.09 -5.48 -25.95
CA ASN A 758 10.55 -4.10 -25.95
C ASN A 758 11.31 -3.75 -27.24
N MET A 759 12.17 -4.64 -27.74
CA MET A 759 12.88 -4.45 -29.02
C MET A 759 11.92 -4.44 -30.23
N LEU A 760 10.89 -5.28 -30.21
CA LEU A 760 9.87 -5.28 -31.28
C LEU A 760 9.07 -3.98 -31.26
N MET A 761 8.70 -3.49 -30.07
CA MET A 761 8.01 -2.21 -29.92
C MET A 761 8.88 -1.05 -30.37
N ASP A 762 10.16 -1.01 -30.01
CA ASP A 762 11.07 0.01 -30.50
C ASP A 762 11.19 -0.01 -32.03
N ALA A 763 11.21 -1.19 -32.63
CA ALA A 763 11.24 -1.35 -34.08
C ALA A 763 9.94 -0.89 -34.77
N LEU A 764 8.77 -1.20 -34.18
CA LEU A 764 7.45 -0.76 -34.67
C LEU A 764 7.28 0.75 -34.52
N VAL A 765 7.62 1.29 -33.33
CA VAL A 765 7.63 2.73 -33.06
C VAL A 765 8.46 3.48 -34.14
N ILE A 766 9.62 2.95 -34.46
CA ILE A 766 10.52 3.53 -35.44
C ILE A 766 9.92 3.43 -36.87
N HIS A 767 9.35 2.28 -37.21
CA HIS A 767 8.73 2.08 -38.54
C HIS A 767 7.58 3.07 -38.76
N HIS A 768 6.68 3.21 -37.81
CA HIS A 768 5.56 4.15 -37.90
C HIS A 768 6.00 5.60 -37.85
N ALA A 769 7.02 5.91 -37.08
CA ALA A 769 7.60 7.24 -37.03
C ALA A 769 8.18 7.68 -38.38
N ARG A 770 8.67 6.76 -39.19
CA ARG A 770 9.20 7.06 -40.53
C ARG A 770 8.11 7.31 -41.59
N ASN A 771 6.98 6.63 -41.44
CA ASN A 771 5.90 6.62 -42.42
C ASN A 771 4.75 7.54 -42.05
N TRP A 772 4.77 8.12 -40.85
CA TRP A 772 3.73 9.03 -40.39
C TRP A 772 3.86 10.38 -41.08
N GLN A 773 2.77 10.82 -41.66
CA GLN A 773 2.64 12.18 -42.21
C GLN A 773 1.75 12.97 -41.24
N PRO A 774 2.29 13.97 -40.56
CA PRO A 774 1.51 14.79 -39.67
C PRO A 774 0.46 15.62 -40.39
N GLY A 775 -0.68 15.86 -39.77
CA GLY A 775 -1.61 16.88 -40.20
C GLY A 775 -1.05 18.29 -39.93
N TYR A 776 -1.83 19.32 -40.22
CA TYR A 776 -1.46 20.70 -39.90
C TYR A 776 -2.15 21.11 -38.60
N PHE A 777 -1.38 21.62 -37.64
CA PHE A 777 -1.88 22.18 -36.37
C PHE A 777 -1.88 23.72 -36.48
N PRO A 778 -3.02 24.40 -36.44
CA PRO A 778 -3.12 25.84 -36.67
C PRO A 778 -2.53 26.71 -35.54
N GLY A 779 -2.27 26.14 -34.36
CA GLY A 779 -1.67 26.83 -33.23
C GLY A 779 -0.15 26.79 -33.19
N THR A 780 0.43 27.34 -32.15
CA THR A 780 1.87 27.33 -31.92
C THR A 780 2.29 26.03 -31.22
N VAL A 781 3.33 25.39 -31.75
CA VAL A 781 4.01 24.24 -31.11
C VAL A 781 5.25 24.77 -30.42
N THR A 782 5.35 24.51 -29.13
CA THR A 782 6.56 24.76 -28.33
C THR A 782 7.42 23.50 -28.31
N VAL A 783 8.65 23.60 -28.83
CA VAL A 783 9.59 22.48 -28.91
C VAL A 783 10.65 22.65 -27.84
N LEU A 784 10.73 21.68 -26.93
CA LEU A 784 11.79 21.58 -25.92
C LEU A 784 12.90 20.69 -26.46
N VAL A 785 14.11 21.23 -26.58
CA VAL A 785 15.25 20.56 -27.23
C VAL A 785 16.35 20.31 -26.20
N ALA A 786 16.76 19.06 -26.04
CA ALA A 786 17.89 18.68 -25.19
C ALA A 786 19.21 19.03 -25.89
N THR A 787 19.85 20.12 -25.49
CA THR A 787 20.97 20.72 -26.25
C THR A 787 22.29 19.98 -26.18
N LYS A 788 22.51 19.17 -25.14
CA LYS A 788 23.71 18.30 -25.04
C LYS A 788 23.82 17.28 -26.17
N GLU A 789 22.73 16.98 -26.87
CA GLU A 789 22.72 16.06 -28.03
C GLU A 789 22.79 16.75 -29.39
N LEU A 790 22.48 18.06 -29.46
CA LEU A 790 22.44 18.84 -30.72
C LEU A 790 23.82 18.99 -31.42
N HIS A 791 24.91 18.94 -30.66
CA HIS A 791 26.27 19.12 -31.22
C HIS A 791 26.75 18.03 -32.21
N ARG A 792 25.87 17.10 -32.60
CA ARG A 792 26.20 15.97 -33.50
C ARG A 792 25.85 16.18 -34.97
N GLY A 793 25.62 17.40 -35.38
CA GLY A 793 25.56 17.82 -36.80
C GLY A 793 24.36 17.34 -37.64
N GLY A 794 23.59 18.27 -38.21
CA GLY A 794 22.56 18.03 -39.22
C GLY A 794 21.11 17.85 -38.72
N VAL A 795 20.82 18.17 -37.47
CA VAL A 795 19.45 18.24 -36.92
C VAL A 795 19.03 19.73 -36.94
N PRO A 796 17.89 20.11 -37.54
CA PRO A 796 17.34 21.46 -37.43
C PRO A 796 17.02 21.81 -35.97
N ASP A 797 17.16 23.09 -35.60
CA ASP A 797 16.87 23.60 -34.28
C ASP A 797 15.40 23.40 -33.89
N ASP A 798 14.50 23.30 -34.87
CA ASP A 798 13.07 23.08 -34.71
C ASP A 798 12.68 21.59 -34.74
N LEU A 799 13.64 20.70 -34.80
CA LEU A 799 13.44 19.25 -34.97
C LEU A 799 12.50 18.88 -36.13
N GLY A 800 12.27 19.83 -37.09
CA GLY A 800 11.45 19.65 -38.27
C GLY A 800 9.94 19.89 -38.11
N TRP A 801 9.48 20.54 -37.04
CA TRP A 801 8.07 20.85 -36.82
C TRP A 801 7.53 22.03 -37.61
N GLY A 802 8.41 22.93 -38.11
CA GLY A 802 8.02 24.16 -38.79
C GLY A 802 6.95 24.00 -39.90
N PRO A 803 7.06 23.05 -40.84
CA PRO A 803 6.06 22.86 -41.91
C PRO A 803 4.67 22.46 -41.47
N TYR A 804 4.50 21.99 -40.21
CA TYR A 804 3.27 21.38 -39.73
C TYR A 804 2.53 22.22 -38.68
N ALA A 805 3.06 23.38 -38.31
CA ALA A 805 2.49 24.22 -37.26
C ALA A 805 2.23 25.64 -37.74
N GLY A 806 1.17 26.29 -37.26
CA GLY A 806 0.85 27.69 -37.54
C GLY A 806 1.82 28.67 -36.87
N GLY A 807 2.56 28.24 -35.85
CA GLY A 807 3.64 28.94 -35.19
C GLY A 807 4.58 27.96 -34.50
N LEU A 808 5.83 28.41 -34.27
CA LEU A 808 6.84 27.56 -33.62
C LEU A 808 7.66 28.35 -32.60
N ALA A 809 7.89 27.77 -31.45
CA ALA A 809 8.80 28.29 -30.42
C ALA A 809 9.77 27.17 -30.01
N CYS A 810 11.08 27.38 -30.23
CA CYS A 810 12.09 26.39 -29.87
C CYS A 810 12.86 26.85 -28.65
N ILE A 811 13.00 25.97 -27.66
CA ILE A 811 13.62 26.24 -26.37
C ILE A 811 14.68 25.18 -26.10
N GLY A 812 15.94 25.60 -26.01
CA GLY A 812 17.05 24.72 -25.66
C GLY A 812 17.14 24.49 -24.17
N VAL A 813 17.18 23.23 -23.77
CA VAL A 813 17.40 22.81 -22.37
C VAL A 813 18.77 22.13 -22.29
N PRO A 814 19.70 22.55 -21.42
CA PRO A 814 21.06 22.04 -21.37
C PRO A 814 21.15 20.68 -20.65
N CYS A 815 20.49 19.66 -21.18
CA CYS A 815 20.43 18.30 -20.65
C CYS A 815 20.52 17.24 -21.76
N GLU A 816 20.57 15.97 -21.39
CA GLU A 816 20.38 14.83 -22.30
C GLU A 816 18.88 14.55 -22.50
N HIS A 817 18.53 13.81 -23.58
CA HIS A 817 17.17 13.47 -23.96
C HIS A 817 16.37 12.82 -22.78
N THR A 818 16.99 11.92 -22.03
CA THR A 818 16.36 11.20 -20.92
C THR A 818 16.21 12.04 -19.65
N GLU A 819 16.88 13.19 -19.59
CA GLU A 819 16.91 14.08 -18.43
C GLU A 819 15.95 15.26 -18.54
N LEU A 820 15.21 15.40 -19.67
CA LEU A 820 14.43 16.59 -19.99
C LEU A 820 13.41 16.95 -18.90
N LEU A 821 12.84 15.97 -18.20
CA LEU A 821 11.96 16.16 -17.03
C LEU A 821 12.56 15.60 -15.72
N GLY A 822 13.89 15.42 -15.65
CA GLY A 822 14.59 15.01 -14.45
C GLY A 822 14.60 16.10 -13.38
N GLU A 823 14.92 15.76 -12.13
CA GLU A 823 14.94 16.69 -10.99
C GLU A 823 15.82 17.92 -11.25
N ALA A 824 16.99 17.75 -11.87
CA ALA A 824 17.93 18.83 -12.15
C ALA A 824 17.42 19.85 -13.18
N THR A 825 16.49 19.48 -14.05
CA THR A 825 15.95 20.31 -15.13
C THR A 825 14.50 20.73 -14.90
N ALA A 826 13.81 20.13 -13.96
CA ALA A 826 12.38 20.30 -13.70
C ALA A 826 11.98 21.78 -13.56
N ILE A 827 12.72 22.57 -12.81
CA ILE A 827 12.39 24.00 -12.58
C ILE A 827 12.48 24.81 -13.87
N ALA A 828 13.56 24.64 -14.66
CA ALA A 828 13.75 25.38 -15.90
C ALA A 828 12.69 24.99 -16.96
N VAL A 829 12.43 23.70 -17.10
CA VAL A 829 11.42 23.17 -18.03
C VAL A 829 10.02 23.63 -17.62
N THR A 830 9.70 23.64 -16.32
CA THR A 830 8.41 24.13 -15.81
C THR A 830 8.14 25.56 -16.20
N GLN A 831 9.11 26.47 -16.06
CA GLN A 831 8.95 27.87 -16.46
C GLN A 831 8.62 28.00 -17.94
N HIS A 832 9.24 27.21 -18.80
CA HIS A 832 8.96 27.24 -20.25
C HIS A 832 7.59 26.64 -20.59
N ILE A 833 7.17 25.60 -19.88
CA ILE A 833 5.83 25.02 -20.02
C ILE A 833 4.76 26.03 -19.60
N LEU A 834 4.94 26.72 -18.48
CA LEU A 834 4.03 27.77 -18.01
C LEU A 834 3.94 28.90 -19.01
N GLY A 835 5.06 29.34 -19.57
CA GLY A 835 5.11 30.34 -20.66
C GLY A 835 4.33 29.90 -21.90
N ALA A 836 4.48 28.65 -22.33
CA ALA A 836 3.76 28.09 -23.48
C ALA A 836 2.25 28.01 -23.23
N MET A 837 1.84 27.69 -21.99
CA MET A 837 0.43 27.66 -21.57
C MET A 837 -0.17 29.07 -21.39
N LYS A 838 0.63 30.14 -21.54
CA LYS A 838 0.25 31.54 -21.23
C LYS A 838 -0.33 31.67 -19.83
N TYR A 839 0.16 30.85 -18.93
CA TYR A 839 -0.29 30.85 -17.54
C TYR A 839 0.19 32.11 -16.83
N LYS A 840 -0.76 32.86 -16.26
CA LYS A 840 -0.47 33.94 -15.34
C LYS A 840 -0.68 33.40 -13.92
N PRO A 841 0.35 33.42 -13.04
CA PRO A 841 0.26 32.93 -11.69
C PRO A 841 -0.80 33.62 -10.84
#